data_ad9f50d564ec04debc32528439f498f9
#
_entry.id   ad9f50d564ec04debc32528439f498f9
#
_cell.length_a   1.000
_cell.length_b   1.000
_cell.length_c   1.000
_cell.angle_alpha   90.00
_cell.angle_beta   90.00
_cell.angle_gamma   90.00
#
_symmetry.space_group_name_H-M   'P 1'
#
loop_
_entity.id
_entity.type
_entity.pdbx_description
1 polymer ?
#
loop_
_entity_poly.entity_id
_entity_poly.type
_entity_poly.pdbx_seq_one_letter_code
_entity_poly.pdbx_strand_id
1 'polypeptide(L)'
;MRVKKNSWKSLNTPVFLRKECTDICPSGDLQKAGNELIMKIANNLKIPLLLTLDAHFVDKKQKIVQDMLLQNGKMEDVGLKFYTNYHQLSTESAWASWSKIHGYDSASKFEEAVENNHALASMCSQISFNKVYHLPEVNLPTEIINLEVSETEKHKEYIYSLIEKHNRLKNEKEYIDRLNREIGVIADNGKINLLPYFLSLHDICEQARQLNIGIGAGRGSAGGCLLAYLLKITHIDPVKYNLSFERFLSMGRINRGKLPDIDIDFSEPDRIAESLKTNFGDKFVRICTTGTTKVKSAIRDVCRVELNTKNNEQAKELVDSVCKTISNVPQGFSNLLKWLHGWSDEEGYHPGELELNKTLCKFFEEHPSVQSLVEQVIGIPKSLGRHASAYCLSDIPINEIVPTCKISEEDCTQFTMEAVESLGLIKFDLLGLNTLKDIGNCVKLIKDRKNIDIDIYEIPEDAKVFNEFCLGNTETIFQFNGPIPTNICKQIKPKSIIDLASITSACRPGTMYALMQDEDTGIDCTLIDLWVKRRTGEKDVTFLHEDLQEILLTTHGIVLFQEQISSMFQSSCEYSAEQADEIREIIGKKKIDKMNEILPDIRARLTRRGWNSQQITSFVSLCRSSSNYAFNLSHSVAYSYMAYVCMWLKCHHPLEWWTAILQNSTHEDLEKNAKYFNHIVHLPDVNISQVDFYIIDEIKNKIIFPLTMIKGVRNASEEIHKKAPYLSFEDFYNRIDKKIVNKRVATALIWAGALDSFEDAGDGEKHEKRNKLNKIYYKLRSEKEEPETLTIGQVQIMESKSLCMGNPDLVNYFVNKGHNDCIDIPSVLLEHEGSKVHTAGVITAVKKIKTKKGDEMCFIDIANKEYTISITCFPKLYAQHEKDLKAEKVVRVFGAVNVYNGRKSVIADYMKIYDIENIQ
;
A
#
# COMPACT_ATOMS: atom_id res chain seq x y z
N MET A 1 -14.46 -28.67 31.40
CA MET A 1 -13.45 -28.59 32.45
C MET A 1 -12.29 -27.73 32.00
N ARG A 2 -12.08 -26.57 32.62
CA ARG A 2 -10.88 -25.73 32.33
C ARG A 2 -9.71 -26.32 33.11
N VAL A 3 -8.82 -27.04 32.46
CA VAL A 3 -7.54 -27.48 33.02
C VAL A 3 -6.61 -26.26 33.02
N LYS A 4 -6.06 -25.92 34.19
CA LYS A 4 -5.14 -24.77 34.34
C LYS A 4 -3.91 -24.97 33.46
N LYS A 5 -3.48 -23.93 32.77
CA LYS A 5 -2.33 -23.88 31.83
C LYS A 5 -1.01 -24.46 32.36
N ASN A 6 -0.88 -24.62 33.67
CA ASN A 6 0.33 -25.16 34.33
C ASN A 6 0.35 -26.69 34.46
N SER A 7 -0.77 -27.40 34.22
CA SER A 7 -0.80 -28.86 34.31
C SER A 7 -0.31 -29.58 33.05
N TRP A 8 -0.21 -28.88 31.93
CA TRP A 8 0.27 -29.47 30.67
C TRP A 8 1.80 -29.62 30.59
N LYS A 9 2.56 -28.79 31.33
CA LYS A 9 4.04 -28.93 31.38
C LYS A 9 4.50 -30.19 32.13
N SER A 10 3.68 -30.71 33.02
CA SER A 10 3.99 -31.95 33.79
C SER A 10 3.63 -33.26 33.04
N LEU A 11 2.84 -33.16 31.95
CA LEU A 11 2.41 -34.28 31.12
C LEU A 11 3.45 -34.74 30.07
N ASN A 12 4.55 -33.99 29.93
CA ASN A 12 5.57 -34.27 28.91
C ASN A 12 6.73 -35.19 29.36
N THR A 13 6.65 -35.74 30.59
CA THR A 13 7.60 -36.76 31.01
C THR A 13 6.94 -38.14 30.93
N PRO A 14 7.51 -39.10 30.18
CA PRO A 14 6.93 -40.44 30.04
C PRO A 14 6.72 -41.22 31.36
N VAL A 15 7.39 -40.80 32.42
CA VAL A 15 7.31 -41.43 33.75
C VAL A 15 6.11 -40.93 34.54
N PHE A 16 5.61 -39.68 34.34
CA PHE A 16 4.48 -39.14 35.06
C PHE A 16 3.15 -39.69 34.55
N LEU A 17 3.02 -39.83 33.22
CA LEU A 17 1.87 -40.45 32.57
C LEU A 17 1.65 -41.91 33.00
N ARG A 18 2.72 -42.66 33.27
CA ARG A 18 2.59 -44.07 33.69
C ARG A 18 1.98 -44.27 35.09
N LYS A 19 2.15 -43.36 36.02
CA LYS A 19 1.72 -43.51 37.40
C LYS A 19 0.28 -43.06 37.65
N GLU A 20 -0.14 -41.95 37.08
CA GLU A 20 -1.55 -41.47 37.19
C GLU A 20 -2.50 -42.18 36.21
N CYS A 21 -1.98 -42.74 35.11
CA CYS A 21 -2.81 -43.46 34.15
C CYS A 21 -3.01 -44.95 34.53
N THR A 22 -2.17 -45.55 35.37
CA THR A 22 -2.38 -46.93 35.83
C THR A 22 -3.60 -47.08 36.74
N ASP A 23 -4.01 -46.01 37.43
CA ASP A 23 -5.24 -46.02 38.24
C ASP A 23 -6.52 -45.81 37.41
N ILE A 24 -6.40 -45.17 36.24
CA ILE A 24 -7.52 -44.92 35.34
C ILE A 24 -7.55 -45.92 34.17
N CYS A 25 -6.43 -46.48 33.77
CA CYS A 25 -6.27 -47.43 32.67
C CYS A 25 -5.22 -48.49 33.00
N PRO A 26 -5.60 -49.60 33.62
CA PRO A 26 -4.69 -50.70 33.96
C PRO A 26 -3.95 -51.31 32.75
N SER A 27 -4.54 -51.22 31.54
CA SER A 27 -3.93 -51.72 30.26
C SER A 27 -2.88 -50.79 29.67
N GLY A 28 -2.75 -49.52 30.13
CA GLY A 28 -1.84 -48.52 29.59
C GLY A 28 -2.29 -47.92 28.26
N ASP A 29 -3.45 -48.29 27.75
CA ASP A 29 -4.05 -47.72 26.52
C ASP A 29 -5.11 -46.67 26.90
N LEU A 30 -4.64 -45.42 26.96
CA LEU A 30 -5.47 -44.27 27.33
C LEU A 30 -6.61 -43.99 26.34
N GLN A 31 -6.41 -44.24 25.09
CA GLN A 31 -7.43 -44.01 24.07
C GLN A 31 -8.57 -45.05 24.22
N LYS A 32 -8.23 -46.29 24.46
CA LYS A 32 -9.19 -47.36 24.73
C LYS A 32 -10.02 -47.05 25.98
N ALA A 33 -9.37 -46.72 27.08
CA ALA A 33 -10.04 -46.36 28.33
C ALA A 33 -10.93 -45.11 28.20
N GLY A 34 -10.45 -44.10 27.49
CA GLY A 34 -11.23 -42.88 27.19
C GLY A 34 -12.49 -43.18 26.37
N ASN A 35 -12.36 -43.98 25.32
CA ASN A 35 -13.50 -44.41 24.50
C ASN A 35 -14.51 -45.24 25.31
N GLU A 36 -14.05 -46.20 26.08
CA GLU A 36 -14.90 -47.03 26.97
C GLU A 36 -15.66 -46.19 28.00
N LEU A 37 -15.00 -45.16 28.57
CA LEU A 37 -15.63 -44.20 29.48
C LEU A 37 -16.71 -43.39 28.78
N ILE A 38 -16.41 -42.86 27.59
CA ILE A 38 -17.37 -42.09 26.76
C ILE A 38 -18.57 -42.95 26.39
N MET A 39 -18.37 -44.18 25.93
CA MET A 39 -19.45 -45.14 25.65
C MET A 39 -20.32 -45.44 26.87
N LYS A 40 -19.71 -45.61 28.05
CA LYS A 40 -20.43 -45.82 29.32
C LYS A 40 -21.27 -44.62 29.73
N ILE A 41 -20.70 -43.40 29.58
CA ILE A 41 -21.41 -42.13 29.87
C ILE A 41 -22.57 -41.95 28.88
N ALA A 42 -22.34 -42.15 27.60
CA ALA A 42 -23.34 -42.02 26.56
C ALA A 42 -24.51 -42.98 26.78
N ASN A 43 -24.24 -44.22 27.09
CA ASN A 43 -25.26 -45.21 27.42
C ASN A 43 -26.10 -44.81 28.66
N ASN A 44 -25.44 -44.35 29.71
CA ASN A 44 -26.12 -43.93 30.94
C ASN A 44 -27.02 -42.71 30.73
N LEU A 45 -26.57 -41.78 29.90
CA LEU A 45 -27.28 -40.54 29.59
C LEU A 45 -28.18 -40.64 28.36
N LYS A 46 -28.21 -41.79 27.68
CA LYS A 46 -28.93 -42.03 26.42
C LYS A 46 -28.58 -40.98 25.31
N ILE A 47 -27.31 -40.64 25.23
CA ILE A 47 -26.79 -39.70 24.20
C ILE A 47 -26.23 -40.54 23.05
N PRO A 48 -26.61 -40.21 21.77
CA PRO A 48 -26.03 -40.88 20.59
C PRO A 48 -24.51 -40.67 20.51
N LEU A 49 -23.79 -41.76 20.17
CA LEU A 49 -22.35 -41.69 19.92
C LEU A 49 -22.08 -41.28 18.48
N LEU A 50 -21.03 -40.49 18.29
CA LEU A 50 -20.49 -40.13 16.98
C LEU A 50 -19.06 -40.67 16.84
N LEU A 51 -18.70 -41.12 15.63
CA LEU A 51 -17.34 -41.50 15.29
C LEU A 51 -16.58 -40.24 14.84
N THR A 52 -15.49 -39.93 15.52
CA THR A 52 -14.56 -38.85 15.12
C THR A 52 -13.15 -39.39 14.89
N LEU A 53 -12.46 -38.90 13.90
CA LEU A 53 -11.14 -39.38 13.48
C LEU A 53 -10.00 -38.49 13.93
N ASP A 54 -10.30 -37.30 14.43
CA ASP A 54 -9.31 -36.27 14.75
C ASP A 54 -8.31 -36.03 13.59
N ALA A 55 -8.85 -35.95 12.35
CA ALA A 55 -8.03 -35.83 11.16
C ALA A 55 -7.42 -34.43 11.05
N HIS A 56 -6.08 -34.36 10.93
CA HIS A 56 -5.33 -33.14 10.77
C HIS A 56 -4.77 -32.94 9.35
N PHE A 57 -4.81 -33.98 8.53
CA PHE A 57 -4.41 -33.97 7.12
C PHE A 57 -5.19 -35.03 6.33
N VAL A 58 -5.25 -34.86 5.00
CA VAL A 58 -6.09 -35.72 4.14
C VAL A 58 -5.42 -37.07 3.85
N ASP A 59 -4.16 -37.06 3.44
CA ASP A 59 -3.42 -38.25 3.04
C ASP A 59 -2.27 -38.53 4.02
N LYS A 60 -2.00 -39.80 4.28
CA LYS A 60 -0.92 -40.26 5.15
C LYS A 60 0.46 -39.66 4.78
N LYS A 61 0.69 -39.41 3.47
CA LYS A 61 1.94 -38.83 2.96
C LYS A 61 2.11 -37.38 3.40
N GLN A 62 1.01 -36.67 3.69
CA GLN A 62 1.03 -35.26 4.12
C GLN A 62 1.45 -35.07 5.58
N LYS A 63 1.69 -36.15 6.31
CA LYS A 63 2.22 -36.06 7.68
C LYS A 63 3.50 -35.22 7.75
N ILE A 64 4.39 -35.37 6.76
CA ILE A 64 5.65 -34.62 6.72
C ILE A 64 5.39 -33.10 6.62
N VAL A 65 4.34 -32.70 5.88
CA VAL A 65 3.92 -31.28 5.76
C VAL A 65 3.42 -30.78 7.11
N GLN A 66 2.58 -31.56 7.79
CA GLN A 66 2.06 -31.21 9.10
C GLN A 66 3.18 -31.08 10.14
N ASP A 67 4.09 -32.04 10.18
CA ASP A 67 5.24 -32.00 11.09
C ASP A 67 6.12 -30.77 10.85
N MET A 68 6.36 -30.43 9.58
CA MET A 68 7.10 -29.24 9.18
C MET A 68 6.40 -27.94 9.59
N LEU A 69 5.08 -27.84 9.40
CA LEU A 69 4.30 -26.66 9.80
C LEU A 69 4.32 -26.46 11.31
N LEU A 70 4.28 -27.55 12.08
CA LEU A 70 4.39 -27.49 13.54
C LEU A 70 5.77 -27.03 14.02
N GLN A 71 6.85 -27.49 13.36
CA GLN A 71 8.22 -27.09 13.69
C GLN A 71 8.48 -25.62 13.37
N ASN A 72 7.80 -25.05 12.36
CA ASN A 72 7.88 -23.63 12.02
C ASN A 72 7.09 -22.71 12.95
N GLY A 73 6.08 -23.26 13.64
CA GLY A 73 5.33 -22.55 14.66
C GLY A 73 6.11 -22.41 15.98
N LYS A 74 5.68 -21.50 16.86
CA LYS A 74 6.20 -21.38 18.23
C LYS A 74 5.90 -22.60 19.11
N MET A 75 5.47 -23.71 18.54
CA MET A 75 5.10 -24.95 19.23
C MET A 75 6.29 -25.92 19.42
N GLU A 76 7.52 -25.52 19.09
CA GLU A 76 8.71 -26.33 19.35
C GLU A 76 8.82 -26.75 20.83
N ASP A 77 8.29 -25.98 21.77
CA ASP A 77 8.32 -26.26 23.21
C ASP A 77 7.19 -27.15 23.74
N VAL A 78 6.21 -27.51 22.91
CA VAL A 78 4.98 -28.19 23.39
C VAL A 78 5.04 -29.71 23.23
N GLY A 79 6.04 -30.25 22.52
CA GLY A 79 6.23 -31.70 22.38
C GLY A 79 5.08 -32.45 21.70
N LEU A 80 4.18 -31.74 20.99
CA LEU A 80 3.10 -32.32 20.22
C LEU A 80 3.66 -33.03 19.00
N LYS A 81 3.60 -34.36 18.99
CA LYS A 81 3.93 -35.18 17.84
C LYS A 81 2.65 -35.81 17.32
N PHE A 82 2.35 -35.56 16.05
CA PHE A 82 1.31 -36.28 15.38
C PHE A 82 1.79 -37.66 14.91
N TYR A 83 0.98 -38.67 15.15
CA TYR A 83 1.23 -40.02 14.67
C TYR A 83 0.63 -40.21 13.26
N THR A 84 0.97 -41.29 12.60
CA THR A 84 0.56 -41.54 11.20
C THR A 84 -0.95 -41.72 10.99
N ASN A 85 -1.72 -41.89 12.06
CA ASN A 85 -3.16 -42.18 11.96
C ASN A 85 -4.05 -40.91 11.97
N TYR A 86 -3.50 -39.69 11.99
CA TYR A 86 -4.26 -38.44 11.99
C TYR A 86 -4.64 -37.98 10.57
N HIS A 87 -4.63 -38.86 9.59
CA HIS A 87 -5.15 -38.60 8.26
C HIS A 87 -6.62 -39.02 8.15
N GLN A 88 -7.31 -38.52 7.12
CA GLN A 88 -8.67 -38.92 6.85
C GLN A 88 -8.74 -40.39 6.47
N LEU A 89 -9.56 -41.16 7.15
CA LEU A 89 -9.75 -42.58 6.93
C LEU A 89 -11.08 -42.86 6.25
N SER A 90 -11.12 -43.87 5.38
CA SER A 90 -12.38 -44.48 4.98
C SER A 90 -13.05 -45.22 6.15
N THR A 91 -14.34 -45.51 6.04
CA THR A 91 -15.06 -46.27 7.09
C THR A 91 -14.41 -47.63 7.36
N GLU A 92 -13.93 -48.34 6.32
CA GLU A 92 -13.23 -49.61 6.43
C GLU A 92 -11.89 -49.47 7.16
N SER A 93 -11.12 -48.43 6.85
CA SER A 93 -9.84 -48.12 7.50
C SER A 93 -10.01 -47.69 8.95
N ALA A 94 -11.10 -46.92 9.21
CA ALA A 94 -11.49 -46.53 10.57
C ALA A 94 -11.89 -47.77 11.39
N TRP A 95 -12.68 -48.70 10.83
CA TRP A 95 -13.02 -49.99 11.43
C TRP A 95 -11.77 -50.82 11.73
N ALA A 96 -10.86 -50.93 10.79
CA ALA A 96 -9.63 -51.69 10.98
C ALA A 96 -8.77 -51.10 12.14
N SER A 97 -8.82 -49.79 12.36
CA SER A 97 -8.15 -49.12 13.47
C SER A 97 -8.90 -49.33 14.78
N TRP A 98 -10.23 -49.23 14.78
CA TRP A 98 -11.12 -49.42 15.93
C TRP A 98 -11.05 -50.85 16.43
N SER A 99 -11.19 -51.85 15.55
CA SER A 99 -11.20 -53.26 15.92
C SER A 99 -9.89 -53.73 16.58
N LYS A 100 -8.77 -53.13 16.23
CA LYS A 100 -7.47 -53.38 16.93
C LYS A 100 -7.48 -52.93 18.38
N ILE A 101 -8.19 -51.84 18.68
CA ILE A 101 -8.22 -51.24 20.02
C ILE A 101 -9.32 -51.92 20.89
N HIS A 102 -10.50 -52.06 20.34
CA HIS A 102 -11.71 -52.48 21.07
C HIS A 102 -12.15 -53.92 20.84
N GLY A 103 -11.50 -54.63 19.89
CA GLY A 103 -11.89 -55.97 19.50
C GLY A 103 -13.08 -56.03 18.54
N TYR A 104 -13.27 -57.18 17.90
CA TYR A 104 -14.35 -57.38 16.92
C TYR A 104 -15.74 -57.36 17.54
N ASP A 105 -15.87 -57.70 18.82
CA ASP A 105 -17.14 -57.68 19.56
C ASP A 105 -17.74 -56.30 19.73
N SER A 106 -16.97 -55.25 19.43
CA SER A 106 -17.43 -53.87 19.46
C SER A 106 -18.05 -53.35 18.12
N ALA A 107 -18.27 -54.24 17.15
CA ALA A 107 -18.75 -53.85 15.81
C ALA A 107 -20.09 -53.09 15.85
N SER A 108 -21.04 -53.56 16.67
CA SER A 108 -22.34 -52.89 16.77
C SER A 108 -22.23 -51.44 17.29
N LYS A 109 -21.27 -51.13 18.15
CA LYS A 109 -21.06 -49.77 18.64
C LYS A 109 -20.39 -48.86 17.63
N PHE A 110 -19.51 -49.43 16.83
CA PHE A 110 -18.91 -48.70 15.71
C PHE A 110 -19.96 -48.37 14.63
N GLU A 111 -20.77 -49.35 14.22
CA GLU A 111 -21.84 -49.19 13.25
C GLU A 111 -22.87 -48.17 13.75
N GLU A 112 -23.32 -48.25 15.00
CA GLU A 112 -24.19 -47.23 15.61
C GLU A 112 -23.61 -45.83 15.51
N ALA A 113 -22.31 -45.67 15.81
CA ALA A 113 -21.65 -44.35 15.73
C ALA A 113 -21.55 -43.81 14.27
N VAL A 114 -21.33 -44.71 13.30
CA VAL A 114 -21.32 -44.34 11.86
C VAL A 114 -22.73 -43.96 11.39
N GLU A 115 -23.77 -44.73 11.75
CA GLU A 115 -25.16 -44.42 11.45
C GLU A 115 -25.57 -43.06 12.05
N ASN A 116 -25.18 -42.78 13.30
CA ASN A 116 -25.41 -41.47 13.91
C ASN A 116 -24.70 -40.34 13.18
N ASN A 117 -23.48 -40.56 12.63
CA ASN A 117 -22.82 -39.59 11.78
C ASN A 117 -23.64 -39.27 10.53
N HIS A 118 -24.21 -40.29 9.86
CA HIS A 118 -25.08 -40.09 8.70
C HIS A 118 -26.37 -39.38 9.09
N ALA A 119 -26.98 -39.71 10.22
CA ALA A 119 -28.17 -39.02 10.70
C ALA A 119 -27.89 -37.53 10.98
N LEU A 120 -26.78 -37.23 11.66
CA LEU A 120 -26.36 -35.86 11.92
C LEU A 120 -26.09 -35.10 10.60
N ALA A 121 -25.37 -35.71 9.65
CA ALA A 121 -25.11 -35.11 8.35
C ALA A 121 -26.41 -34.83 7.59
N SER A 122 -27.39 -35.74 7.66
CA SER A 122 -28.72 -35.58 7.05
C SER A 122 -29.50 -34.43 7.69
N MET A 123 -29.42 -34.24 9.01
CA MET A 123 -30.00 -33.10 9.73
C MET A 123 -29.33 -31.76 9.26
N CYS A 124 -28.01 -31.75 9.14
CA CYS A 124 -27.27 -30.58 8.68
C CYS A 124 -27.58 -30.23 7.21
N SER A 125 -27.83 -31.21 6.36
CA SER A 125 -28.14 -30.97 4.93
C SER A 125 -29.46 -30.22 4.69
N GLN A 126 -30.33 -30.16 5.71
CA GLN A 126 -31.59 -29.40 5.68
C GLN A 126 -31.42 -27.92 6.07
N ILE A 127 -30.23 -27.55 6.56
CA ILE A 127 -29.95 -26.18 6.96
C ILE A 127 -29.58 -25.36 5.71
N SER A 128 -30.30 -24.27 5.48
CA SER A 128 -29.98 -23.28 4.46
C SER A 128 -29.73 -21.93 5.11
N PHE A 129 -28.71 -21.26 4.65
CA PHE A 129 -28.42 -19.87 5.06
C PHE A 129 -29.10 -18.94 4.06
N ASN A 130 -30.18 -18.31 4.48
CA ASN A 130 -30.84 -17.30 3.68
C ASN A 130 -30.08 -15.98 3.79
N LYS A 131 -29.81 -15.35 2.66
CA LYS A 131 -29.22 -14.02 2.66
C LYS A 131 -30.25 -13.00 3.13
N VAL A 132 -30.02 -12.43 4.31
CA VAL A 132 -30.77 -11.30 4.86
C VAL A 132 -29.83 -10.11 4.89
N TYR A 133 -30.27 -8.99 4.36
CA TYR A 133 -29.46 -7.78 4.40
C TYR A 133 -29.62 -7.07 5.75
N HIS A 134 -28.51 -6.90 6.44
CA HIS A 134 -28.41 -6.20 7.70
C HIS A 134 -27.83 -4.81 7.47
N LEU A 135 -28.71 -3.84 7.30
CA LEU A 135 -28.34 -2.44 7.12
C LEU A 135 -28.27 -1.73 8.47
N PRO A 136 -27.34 -0.79 8.67
CA PRO A 136 -27.26 -0.05 9.92
C PRO A 136 -28.56 0.68 10.25
N GLU A 137 -28.89 0.79 11.52
CA GLU A 137 -29.94 1.69 12.00
C GLU A 137 -29.51 3.15 11.83
N VAL A 138 -30.41 3.97 11.36
CA VAL A 138 -30.21 5.42 11.19
C VAL A 138 -30.96 6.17 12.26
N ASN A 139 -30.28 7.09 12.94
CA ASN A 139 -30.93 7.99 13.89
C ASN A 139 -31.65 9.12 13.14
N LEU A 140 -32.93 8.94 12.89
CA LEU A 140 -33.75 9.94 12.24
C LEU A 140 -34.14 11.04 13.24
N PRO A 141 -34.27 12.33 12.81
CA PRO A 141 -34.82 13.42 13.61
C PRO A 141 -36.27 13.13 14.02
N THR A 142 -36.70 13.66 15.19
CA THR A 142 -38.03 13.43 15.73
C THR A 142 -39.15 13.87 14.76
N GLU A 143 -38.93 14.94 14.02
CA GLU A 143 -39.85 15.44 13.02
C GLU A 143 -40.10 14.44 11.88
N ILE A 144 -39.05 13.74 11.47
CA ILE A 144 -39.11 12.72 10.42
C ILE A 144 -39.73 11.41 10.96
N ILE A 145 -39.39 11.01 12.18
CA ILE A 145 -39.95 9.81 12.82
C ILE A 145 -41.47 9.89 12.91
N ASN A 146 -42.00 11.07 13.22
CA ASN A 146 -43.42 11.32 13.40
C ASN A 146 -44.23 11.42 12.09
N LEU A 147 -43.58 11.33 10.94
CA LEU A 147 -44.29 11.31 9.67
C LEU A 147 -45.09 10.01 9.51
N GLU A 148 -46.35 10.10 9.11
CA GLU A 148 -47.23 8.95 8.83
C GLU A 148 -46.99 8.40 7.41
N VAL A 149 -45.74 8.02 7.10
CA VAL A 149 -45.30 7.48 5.81
C VAL A 149 -44.44 6.22 6.01
N SER A 150 -44.16 5.51 4.92
CA SER A 150 -43.27 4.32 4.99
C SER A 150 -41.86 4.69 5.46
N GLU A 151 -41.12 3.71 6.03
CA GLU A 151 -39.73 3.93 6.44
C GLU A 151 -38.83 4.38 5.27
N THR A 152 -39.07 3.89 4.07
CA THR A 152 -38.37 4.35 2.87
C THR A 152 -38.64 5.84 2.60
N GLU A 153 -39.86 6.29 2.71
CA GLU A 153 -40.19 7.71 2.54
C GLU A 153 -39.59 8.57 3.67
N LYS A 154 -39.58 8.10 4.91
CA LYS A 154 -38.87 8.79 6.00
C LYS A 154 -37.39 8.99 5.69
N HIS A 155 -36.72 7.95 5.18
CA HIS A 155 -35.33 8.07 4.77
C HIS A 155 -35.15 9.07 3.61
N LYS A 156 -36.07 9.10 2.62
CA LYS A 156 -36.02 10.07 1.53
C LYS A 156 -36.20 11.50 2.04
N GLU A 157 -37.20 11.75 2.88
CA GLU A 157 -37.42 13.07 3.48
C GLU A 157 -36.22 13.56 4.26
N TYR A 158 -35.58 12.69 5.04
CA TYR A 158 -34.34 13.02 5.77
C TYR A 158 -33.19 13.34 4.81
N ILE A 159 -33.03 12.58 3.74
CA ILE A 159 -32.00 12.84 2.71
C ILE A 159 -32.24 14.20 2.05
N TYR A 160 -33.49 14.52 1.66
CA TYR A 160 -33.79 15.81 1.06
C TYR A 160 -33.53 16.98 2.03
N SER A 161 -33.83 16.83 3.31
CA SER A 161 -33.49 17.84 4.33
C SER A 161 -31.96 18.04 4.47
N LEU A 162 -31.17 16.97 4.39
CA LEU A 162 -29.70 17.03 4.39
C LEU A 162 -29.17 17.69 3.12
N ILE A 163 -29.74 17.38 1.96
CA ILE A 163 -29.35 17.99 0.68
C ILE A 163 -29.61 19.50 0.72
N GLU A 164 -30.75 19.93 1.24
CA GLU A 164 -31.10 21.35 1.42
C GLU A 164 -30.10 22.03 2.37
N LYS A 165 -29.84 21.41 3.53
CA LYS A 165 -28.84 21.89 4.51
C LYS A 165 -27.45 22.05 3.92
N HIS A 166 -27.03 21.14 3.06
CA HIS A 166 -25.70 21.18 2.46
C HIS A 166 -25.58 22.14 1.28
N ASN A 167 -26.73 22.54 0.68
CA ASN A 167 -26.81 23.50 -0.40
C ASN A 167 -25.89 23.23 -1.60
N ARG A 168 -25.75 21.96 -1.99
CA ARG A 168 -24.91 21.55 -3.14
C ARG A 168 -25.72 21.22 -4.39
N LEU A 169 -27.01 21.03 -4.27
CA LEU A 169 -27.88 20.73 -5.40
C LEU A 169 -28.10 21.98 -6.25
N LYS A 170 -27.67 21.91 -7.51
CA LYS A 170 -27.96 22.97 -8.48
C LYS A 170 -29.40 22.81 -9.03
N ASN A 171 -30.09 23.91 -9.16
CA ASN A 171 -31.46 23.95 -9.73
C ASN A 171 -31.43 23.89 -11.26
N GLU A 172 -30.63 22.95 -11.80
CA GLU A 172 -30.52 22.64 -13.22
C GLU A 172 -31.23 21.31 -13.49
N LYS A 173 -31.95 21.21 -14.58
CA LYS A 173 -32.75 20.03 -14.94
C LYS A 173 -31.89 18.75 -14.92
N GLU A 174 -30.65 18.82 -15.38
CA GLU A 174 -29.71 17.70 -15.42
C GLU A 174 -29.45 17.15 -14.02
N TYR A 175 -29.23 17.99 -13.02
CA TYR A 175 -29.00 17.57 -11.63
C TYR A 175 -30.21 16.93 -11.00
N ILE A 176 -31.38 17.50 -11.25
CA ILE A 176 -32.65 17.02 -10.69
C ILE A 176 -33.01 15.67 -11.32
N ASP A 177 -32.93 15.54 -12.65
CA ASP A 177 -33.22 14.29 -13.35
C ASP A 177 -32.27 13.20 -12.93
N ARG A 178 -30.97 13.54 -12.75
CA ARG A 178 -29.94 12.63 -12.28
C ARG A 178 -30.22 12.14 -10.86
N LEU A 179 -30.54 13.04 -9.92
CA LEU A 179 -30.84 12.70 -8.53
C LEU A 179 -32.07 11.77 -8.44
N ASN A 180 -33.16 12.10 -9.17
CA ASN A 180 -34.38 11.28 -9.20
C ASN A 180 -34.09 9.87 -9.71
N ARG A 181 -33.26 9.75 -10.76
CA ARG A 181 -32.84 8.45 -11.30
C ARG A 181 -32.04 7.66 -10.29
N GLU A 182 -31.09 8.30 -9.61
CA GLU A 182 -30.25 7.63 -8.61
C GLU A 182 -31.07 7.16 -7.41
N ILE A 183 -31.96 8.00 -6.87
CA ILE A 183 -32.83 7.62 -5.76
C ILE A 183 -33.75 6.45 -6.17
N GLY A 184 -34.26 6.43 -7.40
CA GLY A 184 -35.03 5.31 -7.92
C GLY A 184 -34.29 3.99 -7.88
N VAL A 185 -33.01 3.98 -8.24
CA VAL A 185 -32.18 2.76 -8.19
C VAL A 185 -31.79 2.40 -6.75
N ILE A 186 -31.49 3.39 -5.91
CA ILE A 186 -31.01 3.18 -4.53
C ILE A 186 -32.15 2.73 -3.59
N ALA A 187 -33.34 3.34 -3.70
CA ALA A 187 -34.46 3.13 -2.77
C ALA A 187 -35.60 2.28 -3.33
N ASP A 188 -35.96 2.50 -4.59
CA ASP A 188 -37.18 2.00 -5.17
C ASP A 188 -36.97 0.80 -6.12
N ASN A 189 -35.90 0.04 -5.90
CA ASN A 189 -35.50 -1.09 -6.74
C ASN A 189 -36.26 -2.40 -6.53
N GLY A 190 -37.24 -2.41 -5.62
CA GLY A 190 -38.08 -3.57 -5.31
C GLY A 190 -37.41 -4.73 -4.57
N LYS A 191 -36.14 -4.60 -4.18
CA LYS A 191 -35.37 -5.63 -3.46
C LYS A 191 -34.81 -5.18 -2.13
N ILE A 192 -34.17 -4.03 -2.09
CA ILE A 192 -33.49 -3.51 -0.91
C ILE A 192 -33.50 -1.98 -0.93
N ASN A 193 -33.89 -1.37 0.17
CA ASN A 193 -33.69 0.06 0.38
C ASN A 193 -32.26 0.33 0.88
N LEU A 194 -31.41 0.94 0.05
CA LEU A 194 -30.02 1.25 0.39
C LEU A 194 -29.84 2.63 1.02
N LEU A 195 -30.88 3.44 1.21
CA LEU A 195 -30.77 4.77 1.83
C LEU A 195 -30.14 4.72 3.23
N PRO A 196 -30.45 3.74 4.11
CA PRO A 196 -29.77 3.62 5.41
C PRO A 196 -28.24 3.48 5.29
N TYR A 197 -27.74 2.80 4.28
CA TYR A 197 -26.29 2.69 4.03
C TYR A 197 -25.68 4.07 3.69
N PHE A 198 -26.31 4.86 2.82
CA PHE A 198 -25.84 6.20 2.50
C PHE A 198 -25.90 7.15 3.70
N LEU A 199 -26.97 7.08 4.50
CA LEU A 199 -27.15 7.88 5.72
C LEU A 199 -26.07 7.51 6.75
N SER A 200 -25.79 6.23 6.94
CA SER A 200 -24.70 5.79 7.84
C SER A 200 -23.33 6.27 7.40
N LEU A 201 -23.04 6.28 6.09
CA LEU A 201 -21.79 6.84 5.55
C LEU A 201 -21.73 8.37 5.74
N HIS A 202 -22.85 9.05 5.56
CA HIS A 202 -22.95 10.48 5.87
C HIS A 202 -22.62 10.74 7.34
N ASP A 203 -23.21 9.99 8.27
CA ASP A 203 -22.98 10.14 9.71
C ASP A 203 -21.52 9.84 10.09
N ILE A 204 -20.90 8.81 9.48
CA ILE A 204 -19.47 8.52 9.64
C ILE A 204 -18.63 9.73 9.18
N CYS A 205 -18.95 10.31 8.03
CA CYS A 205 -18.25 11.49 7.53
C CYS A 205 -18.47 12.71 8.42
N GLU A 206 -19.68 12.95 8.94
CA GLU A 206 -19.95 14.05 9.88
C GLU A 206 -19.18 13.85 11.19
N GLN A 207 -19.13 12.65 11.72
CA GLN A 207 -18.32 12.32 12.88
C GLN A 207 -16.83 12.57 12.64
N ALA A 208 -16.32 12.22 11.47
CA ALA A 208 -14.94 12.51 11.10
C ALA A 208 -14.67 14.02 11.06
N ARG A 209 -15.60 14.85 10.51
CA ARG A 209 -15.50 16.32 10.51
C ARG A 209 -15.50 16.90 11.92
N GLN A 210 -16.37 16.42 12.81
CA GLN A 210 -16.41 16.83 14.21
C GLN A 210 -15.12 16.51 14.95
N LEU A 211 -14.44 15.41 14.59
CA LEU A 211 -13.14 15.01 15.12
C LEU A 211 -11.96 15.72 14.44
N ASN A 212 -12.22 16.61 13.46
CA ASN A 212 -11.20 17.23 12.60
C ASN A 212 -10.32 16.20 11.84
N ILE A 213 -10.92 15.08 11.43
CA ILE A 213 -10.27 14.07 10.61
C ILE A 213 -10.53 14.42 9.14
N GLY A 214 -9.47 14.58 8.34
CA GLY A 214 -9.57 14.87 6.91
C GLY A 214 -10.20 13.71 6.14
N ILE A 215 -11.08 14.02 5.19
CA ILE A 215 -11.79 13.07 4.32
C ILE A 215 -11.28 13.23 2.89
N GLY A 216 -11.15 12.14 2.12
CA GLY A 216 -10.75 12.19 0.71
C GLY A 216 -11.86 12.73 -0.20
N ALA A 217 -11.49 13.22 -1.38
CA ALA A 217 -12.47 13.74 -2.35
C ALA A 217 -13.37 12.64 -2.94
N GLY A 218 -12.97 11.39 -2.82
CA GLY A 218 -13.69 10.20 -3.30
C GLY A 218 -12.70 9.11 -3.74
N ARG A 219 -13.20 7.89 -3.81
CA ARG A 219 -12.42 6.72 -4.20
C ARG A 219 -13.25 5.74 -5.00
N GLY A 220 -12.62 4.97 -5.88
CA GLY A 220 -13.32 3.96 -6.67
C GLY A 220 -14.42 4.56 -7.55
N SER A 221 -15.52 3.81 -7.71
CA SER A 221 -16.66 4.22 -8.54
C SER A 221 -17.67 5.14 -7.83
N ALA A 222 -17.58 5.27 -6.50
CA ALA A 222 -18.52 6.08 -5.71
C ALA A 222 -18.51 7.57 -6.09
N GLY A 223 -17.38 8.09 -6.63
CA GLY A 223 -17.31 9.45 -7.18
C GLY A 223 -18.28 9.71 -8.35
N GLY A 224 -18.87 8.66 -8.97
CA GLY A 224 -19.91 8.77 -9.99
C GLY A 224 -21.32 8.92 -9.43
N CYS A 225 -21.53 8.94 -8.11
CA CYS A 225 -22.84 9.04 -7.47
C CYS A 225 -23.14 10.48 -7.01
N LEU A 226 -24.18 11.08 -7.57
CA LEU A 226 -24.63 12.43 -7.21
C LEU A 226 -25.14 12.48 -5.77
N LEU A 227 -25.90 11.47 -5.33
CA LEU A 227 -26.38 11.41 -3.95
C LEU A 227 -25.23 11.39 -2.95
N ALA A 228 -24.15 10.62 -3.21
CA ALA A 228 -22.96 10.61 -2.35
C ALA A 228 -22.27 11.99 -2.28
N TYR A 229 -22.22 12.71 -3.40
CA TYR A 229 -21.70 14.09 -3.46
C TYR A 229 -22.59 15.07 -2.67
N LEU A 230 -23.89 15.00 -2.83
CA LEU A 230 -24.85 15.88 -2.15
C LEU A 230 -24.85 15.66 -0.62
N LEU A 231 -24.66 14.42 -0.18
CA LEU A 231 -24.51 14.06 1.23
C LEU A 231 -23.10 14.29 1.80
N LYS A 232 -22.18 14.90 1.04
CA LYS A 232 -20.78 15.13 1.45
C LYS A 232 -20.03 13.85 1.85
N ILE A 233 -20.39 12.70 1.27
CA ILE A 233 -19.63 11.45 1.37
C ILE A 233 -18.45 11.50 0.38
N THR A 234 -18.72 11.99 -0.84
CA THR A 234 -17.71 12.33 -1.84
C THR A 234 -17.71 13.83 -2.11
N HIS A 235 -16.64 14.34 -2.73
CA HIS A 235 -16.48 15.78 -2.96
C HIS A 235 -16.20 16.15 -4.43
N ILE A 236 -16.38 15.19 -5.33
CA ILE A 236 -16.32 15.41 -6.78
C ILE A 236 -17.72 15.47 -7.34
N ASP A 237 -18.06 16.57 -8.01
CA ASP A 237 -19.34 16.77 -8.69
C ASP A 237 -19.39 15.84 -9.93
N PRO A 238 -20.21 14.76 -9.90
CA PRO A 238 -20.23 13.79 -10.98
C PRO A 238 -20.89 14.32 -12.26
N VAL A 239 -21.72 15.34 -12.17
CA VAL A 239 -22.34 15.98 -13.35
C VAL A 239 -21.31 16.85 -14.05
N LYS A 240 -20.60 17.71 -13.32
CA LYS A 240 -19.51 18.55 -13.87
C LYS A 240 -18.47 17.75 -14.66
N TYR A 241 -18.10 16.55 -14.17
CA TYR A 241 -17.07 15.71 -14.79
C TYR A 241 -17.65 14.58 -15.64
N ASN A 242 -18.95 14.57 -15.93
CA ASN A 242 -19.65 13.53 -16.71
C ASN A 242 -19.31 12.09 -16.25
N LEU A 243 -19.43 11.84 -14.93
CA LEU A 243 -19.13 10.54 -14.34
C LEU A 243 -20.37 9.64 -14.33
N SER A 244 -20.22 8.37 -14.72
CA SER A 244 -21.34 7.42 -14.83
C SER A 244 -21.77 6.88 -13.46
N PHE A 245 -23.06 6.95 -13.16
CA PHE A 245 -23.67 6.31 -12.01
C PHE A 245 -23.76 4.79 -12.18
N GLU A 246 -24.07 4.32 -13.38
CA GLU A 246 -24.25 2.90 -13.70
C GLU A 246 -22.95 2.09 -13.46
N ARG A 247 -21.81 2.77 -13.57
CA ARG A 247 -20.49 2.18 -13.21
C ARG A 247 -20.38 1.93 -11.70
N PHE A 248 -21.04 2.73 -10.88
CA PHE A 248 -21.11 2.55 -9.43
C PHE A 248 -22.25 1.60 -9.05
N LEU A 249 -23.49 1.89 -9.42
CA LEU A 249 -24.66 1.11 -9.08
C LEU A 249 -25.66 1.07 -10.24
N SER A 250 -26.27 -0.11 -10.48
CA SER A 250 -27.33 -0.31 -11.46
C SER A 250 -28.28 -1.39 -11.00
N MET A 251 -29.50 -1.41 -11.56
CA MET A 251 -30.49 -2.47 -11.30
C MET A 251 -29.91 -3.87 -11.60
N GLY A 252 -29.16 -4.04 -12.67
CA GLY A 252 -28.53 -5.31 -13.00
C GLY A 252 -27.52 -5.77 -11.95
N ARG A 253 -26.80 -4.85 -11.31
CA ARG A 253 -25.89 -5.18 -10.19
C ARG A 253 -26.67 -5.64 -8.97
N ILE A 254 -27.71 -4.90 -8.57
CA ILE A 254 -28.57 -5.26 -7.44
C ILE A 254 -29.24 -6.62 -7.70
N ASN A 255 -29.71 -6.86 -8.92
CA ASN A 255 -30.35 -8.12 -9.31
C ASN A 255 -29.39 -9.33 -9.19
N ARG A 256 -28.11 -9.12 -9.39
CA ARG A 256 -27.06 -10.15 -9.20
C ARG A 256 -26.56 -10.21 -7.74
N GLY A 257 -27.21 -9.51 -6.81
CA GLY A 257 -26.83 -9.49 -5.39
C GLY A 257 -25.54 -8.72 -5.07
N LYS A 258 -25.11 -7.82 -5.98
CA LYS A 258 -23.97 -6.94 -5.75
C LYS A 258 -24.46 -5.63 -5.17
N LEU A 259 -24.04 -5.37 -3.95
CA LEU A 259 -24.31 -4.09 -3.27
C LEU A 259 -23.25 -3.03 -3.66
N PRO A 260 -23.56 -1.73 -3.43
CA PRO A 260 -22.59 -0.67 -3.62
C PRO A 260 -21.43 -0.82 -2.64
N ASP A 261 -20.23 -0.46 -3.08
CA ASP A 261 -19.01 -0.42 -2.28
C ASP A 261 -18.50 1.03 -2.30
N ILE A 262 -18.59 1.71 -1.17
CA ILE A 262 -18.15 3.10 -1.02
C ILE A 262 -16.95 3.11 -0.09
N ASP A 263 -15.77 3.20 -0.71
CA ASP A 263 -14.51 3.38 -0.01
C ASP A 263 -14.32 4.85 0.39
N ILE A 264 -13.88 5.11 1.62
CA ILE A 264 -13.61 6.47 2.09
C ILE A 264 -12.17 6.55 2.62
N ASP A 265 -11.44 7.55 2.13
CA ASP A 265 -10.10 7.86 2.62
C ASP A 265 -10.19 8.82 3.82
N PHE A 266 -9.50 8.48 4.91
CA PHE A 266 -9.39 9.32 6.12
C PHE A 266 -7.92 9.62 6.42
N SER A 267 -7.67 10.79 7.02
CA SER A 267 -6.33 11.12 7.53
C SER A 267 -5.94 10.26 8.75
N GLU A 268 -6.91 9.85 9.56
CA GLU A 268 -6.73 9.08 10.79
C GLU A 268 -7.81 7.97 10.90
N PRO A 269 -7.71 6.89 10.08
CA PRO A 269 -8.75 5.86 10.03
C PRO A 269 -8.93 5.10 11.35
N ASP A 270 -7.86 4.86 12.11
CA ASP A 270 -7.96 4.18 13.40
C ASP A 270 -8.75 4.99 14.43
N ARG A 271 -8.57 6.31 14.44
CA ARG A 271 -9.29 7.21 15.36
C ARG A 271 -10.79 7.28 15.05
N ILE A 272 -11.18 7.27 13.78
CA ILE A 272 -12.60 7.17 13.41
C ILE A 272 -13.17 5.79 13.76
N ALA A 273 -12.41 4.71 13.54
CA ALA A 273 -12.84 3.36 13.91
C ALA A 273 -13.05 3.19 15.42
N GLU A 274 -12.18 3.75 16.25
CA GLU A 274 -12.35 3.77 17.72
C GLU A 274 -13.61 4.52 18.14
N SER A 275 -13.89 5.66 17.51
CA SER A 275 -15.08 6.44 17.75
C SER A 275 -16.35 5.67 17.37
N LEU A 276 -16.36 5.01 16.21
CA LEU A 276 -17.48 4.17 15.76
C LEU A 276 -17.68 2.94 16.68
N LYS A 277 -16.58 2.31 17.13
CA LYS A 277 -16.67 1.21 18.09
C LYS A 277 -17.30 1.64 19.42
N THR A 278 -17.01 2.87 19.86
CA THR A 278 -17.62 3.45 21.07
C THR A 278 -19.12 3.66 20.88
N ASN A 279 -19.56 4.15 19.72
CA ASN A 279 -20.94 4.48 19.44
C ASN A 279 -21.81 3.25 19.13
N PHE A 280 -21.29 2.27 18.40
CA PHE A 280 -22.05 1.12 17.88
C PHE A 280 -21.76 -0.20 18.64
N GLY A 281 -20.73 -0.25 19.47
CA GLY A 281 -20.39 -1.44 20.27
C GLY A 281 -20.20 -2.69 19.41
N ASP A 282 -20.98 -3.75 19.72
CA ASP A 282 -20.90 -5.06 19.04
C ASP A 282 -21.59 -5.10 17.67
N LYS A 283 -22.29 -4.01 17.27
CA LYS A 283 -22.80 -3.81 15.92
C LYS A 283 -21.72 -3.38 14.92
N PHE A 284 -20.52 -2.96 15.39
CA PHE A 284 -19.40 -2.54 14.57
C PHE A 284 -18.17 -3.41 14.87
N VAL A 285 -17.77 -4.26 13.92
CA VAL A 285 -16.71 -5.26 14.08
C VAL A 285 -15.80 -5.30 12.85
N ARG A 286 -14.49 -5.42 13.06
CA ARG A 286 -13.51 -5.53 11.97
C ARG A 286 -13.63 -6.88 11.27
N ILE A 287 -13.45 -6.91 9.95
CA ILE A 287 -13.41 -8.15 9.17
C ILE A 287 -12.04 -8.83 9.37
N CYS A 288 -12.00 -10.16 9.45
CA CYS A 288 -10.74 -10.90 9.46
C CYS A 288 -10.21 -11.13 8.04
N THR A 289 -8.93 -11.44 7.98
CA THR A 289 -8.28 -11.93 6.76
C THR A 289 -7.59 -13.25 7.04
N THR A 290 -7.56 -14.12 6.04
CA THR A 290 -6.78 -15.35 6.11
C THR A 290 -5.48 -15.17 5.34
N GLY A 291 -4.38 -15.16 6.07
CA GLY A 291 -3.05 -15.17 5.47
C GLY A 291 -2.72 -16.55 4.91
N THR A 292 -2.48 -16.65 3.62
CA THR A 292 -2.05 -17.89 2.96
C THR A 292 -0.54 -17.91 2.72
N THR A 293 0.04 -19.12 2.69
CA THR A 293 1.46 -19.30 2.43
C THR A 293 1.76 -19.00 0.96
N LYS A 294 2.54 -17.95 0.70
CA LYS A 294 3.00 -17.56 -0.65
C LYS A 294 4.33 -18.23 -0.99
N VAL A 295 4.71 -18.29 -2.26
CA VAL A 295 5.88 -19.03 -2.77
C VAL A 295 7.17 -18.70 -1.99
N LYS A 296 7.54 -17.44 -1.84
CA LYS A 296 8.76 -17.04 -1.09
C LYS A 296 8.70 -17.45 0.39
N SER A 297 7.51 -17.40 0.99
CA SER A 297 7.30 -17.85 2.38
C SER A 297 7.38 -19.36 2.47
N ALA A 298 6.75 -20.08 1.54
CA ALA A 298 6.82 -21.54 1.47
C ALA A 298 8.26 -22.05 1.38
N ILE A 299 9.05 -21.48 0.48
CA ILE A 299 10.46 -21.85 0.34
C ILE A 299 11.23 -21.61 1.65
N ARG A 300 11.06 -20.46 2.30
CA ARG A 300 11.73 -20.17 3.57
C ARG A 300 11.28 -21.10 4.70
N ASP A 301 9.99 -21.38 4.80
CA ASP A 301 9.41 -22.24 5.83
C ASP A 301 9.87 -23.70 5.67
N VAL A 302 9.86 -24.23 4.44
CA VAL A 302 10.34 -25.57 4.12
C VAL A 302 11.86 -25.68 4.34
N CYS A 303 12.64 -24.73 3.83
CA CYS A 303 14.10 -24.76 3.98
C CYS A 303 14.56 -24.56 5.44
N ARG A 304 13.71 -23.95 6.31
CA ARG A 304 14.02 -23.85 7.73
C ARG A 304 14.13 -25.24 8.36
N VAL A 305 13.32 -26.17 7.92
CA VAL A 305 13.32 -27.55 8.40
C VAL A 305 14.28 -28.45 7.59
N GLU A 306 14.11 -28.47 6.26
CA GLU A 306 14.86 -29.37 5.37
C GLU A 306 16.35 -29.04 5.32
N LEU A 307 16.73 -27.78 5.30
CA LEU A 307 18.11 -27.30 5.22
C LEU A 307 18.64 -26.72 6.54
N ASN A 308 17.82 -26.77 7.60
CA ASN A 308 18.14 -26.22 8.92
C ASN A 308 18.69 -24.76 8.87
N THR A 309 18.05 -23.90 8.08
CA THR A 309 18.52 -22.52 7.88
C THR A 309 18.53 -21.68 9.16
N LYS A 310 17.87 -22.14 10.23
CA LYS A 310 17.94 -21.52 11.57
C LYS A 310 19.35 -21.58 12.16
N ASN A 311 20.07 -22.69 11.93
CA ASN A 311 21.39 -22.95 12.50
C ASN A 311 22.49 -23.05 11.43
N ASN A 312 22.18 -22.81 10.17
CA ASN A 312 23.09 -22.85 9.03
C ASN A 312 23.01 -21.55 8.22
N GLU A 313 23.91 -20.62 8.50
CA GLU A 313 23.94 -19.29 7.86
C GLU A 313 24.17 -19.39 6.35
N GLN A 314 25.01 -20.30 5.88
CA GLN A 314 25.25 -20.50 4.43
C GLN A 314 23.97 -20.94 3.71
N ALA A 315 23.24 -21.89 4.29
CA ALA A 315 21.95 -22.33 3.74
C ALA A 315 20.92 -21.18 3.75
N LYS A 316 20.90 -20.33 4.78
CA LYS A 316 20.05 -19.17 4.88
C LYS A 316 20.36 -18.13 3.81
N GLU A 317 21.63 -17.79 3.62
CA GLU A 317 22.07 -16.88 2.56
C GLU A 317 21.69 -17.40 1.16
N LEU A 318 21.89 -18.71 0.91
CA LEU A 318 21.46 -19.35 -0.33
C LEU A 318 19.97 -19.18 -0.56
N VAL A 319 19.13 -19.54 0.41
CA VAL A 319 17.67 -19.43 0.33
C VAL A 319 17.21 -17.98 0.11
N ASP A 320 17.82 -17.03 0.83
CA ASP A 320 17.50 -15.62 0.65
C ASP A 320 17.92 -15.10 -0.72
N SER A 321 19.05 -15.55 -1.27
CA SER A 321 19.48 -15.20 -2.62
C SER A 321 18.50 -15.73 -3.68
N VAL A 322 18.07 -16.97 -3.57
CA VAL A 322 17.04 -17.57 -4.44
C VAL A 322 15.73 -16.81 -4.33
N CYS A 323 15.24 -16.54 -3.12
CA CYS A 323 14.01 -15.81 -2.91
C CYS A 323 14.01 -14.39 -3.50
N LYS A 324 15.18 -13.74 -3.60
CA LYS A 324 15.32 -12.42 -4.25
C LYS A 324 15.11 -12.48 -5.77
N THR A 325 15.44 -13.59 -6.42
CA THR A 325 15.26 -13.75 -7.87
C THR A 325 13.81 -14.01 -8.29
N ILE A 326 12.97 -14.50 -7.37
CA ILE A 326 11.58 -14.87 -7.66
C ILE A 326 10.76 -13.61 -7.94
N SER A 327 10.02 -13.63 -9.03
CA SER A 327 9.12 -12.55 -9.45
C SER A 327 7.98 -12.34 -8.46
N ASN A 328 7.33 -11.20 -8.52
CA ASN A 328 6.09 -11.00 -7.79
C ASN A 328 4.92 -11.64 -8.52
N VAL A 329 4.10 -12.38 -7.80
CA VAL A 329 2.86 -12.92 -8.35
C VAL A 329 1.99 -11.75 -8.82
N PRO A 330 1.43 -11.79 -10.05
CA PRO A 330 0.54 -10.74 -10.53
C PRO A 330 -0.64 -10.54 -9.59
N GLN A 331 -1.06 -9.29 -9.45
CA GLN A 331 -2.19 -8.95 -8.58
C GLN A 331 -3.47 -9.63 -9.11
N GLY A 332 -4.21 -10.27 -8.21
CA GLY A 332 -5.42 -11.01 -8.57
C GLY A 332 -5.20 -12.46 -9.06
N PHE A 333 -3.96 -12.89 -9.21
CA PHE A 333 -3.67 -14.27 -9.58
C PHE A 333 -3.79 -15.20 -8.36
N SER A 334 -4.83 -16.02 -8.32
CA SER A 334 -5.18 -16.85 -7.14
C SER A 334 -4.51 -18.23 -7.12
N ASN A 335 -4.25 -18.82 -8.28
CA ASN A 335 -3.68 -20.17 -8.35
C ASN A 335 -2.15 -20.14 -8.42
N LEU A 336 -1.50 -20.12 -7.25
CA LEU A 336 -0.04 -20.00 -7.13
C LEU A 336 0.72 -21.19 -7.73
N LEU A 337 0.12 -22.39 -7.80
CA LEU A 337 0.74 -23.55 -8.46
C LEU A 337 0.78 -23.38 -9.98
N LYS A 338 -0.31 -22.89 -10.58
CA LYS A 338 -0.30 -22.52 -11.99
C LYS A 338 0.72 -21.44 -12.30
N TRP A 339 0.82 -20.42 -11.45
CA TRP A 339 1.84 -19.40 -11.59
C TRP A 339 3.27 -19.97 -11.54
N LEU A 340 3.49 -20.97 -10.69
CA LEU A 340 4.80 -21.60 -10.53
C LEU A 340 5.18 -22.47 -11.75
N HIS A 341 4.22 -23.26 -12.26
CA HIS A 341 4.48 -24.27 -13.32
C HIS A 341 4.10 -23.82 -14.73
N GLY A 342 3.38 -22.71 -14.87
CA GLY A 342 2.78 -22.28 -16.14
C GLY A 342 1.33 -22.74 -16.30
N TRP A 343 0.63 -22.08 -17.21
CA TRP A 343 -0.76 -22.36 -17.51
C TRP A 343 -1.07 -22.04 -18.96
N SER A 344 -2.14 -22.62 -19.49
CA SER A 344 -2.68 -22.26 -20.78
C SER A 344 -4.06 -21.63 -20.63
N ASP A 345 -4.33 -20.63 -21.42
CA ASP A 345 -5.64 -20.02 -21.63
C ASP A 345 -5.88 -19.75 -23.13
N GLU A 346 -6.87 -18.94 -23.49
CA GLU A 346 -7.17 -18.61 -24.88
C GLU A 346 -6.09 -17.74 -25.56
N GLU A 347 -5.31 -17.02 -24.80
CA GLU A 347 -4.18 -16.23 -25.30
C GLU A 347 -2.95 -17.10 -25.59
N GLY A 348 -2.99 -18.38 -25.17
CA GLY A 348 -1.94 -19.37 -25.40
C GLY A 348 -1.31 -19.90 -24.11
N TYR A 349 -0.08 -20.41 -24.23
CA TYR A 349 0.69 -20.90 -23.10
C TYR A 349 1.46 -19.76 -22.43
N HIS A 350 1.28 -19.64 -21.12
CA HIS A 350 2.02 -18.72 -20.26
C HIS A 350 3.07 -19.52 -19.47
N PRO A 351 4.35 -19.26 -19.68
CA PRO A 351 5.40 -19.98 -18.96
C PRO A 351 5.37 -19.65 -17.46
N GLY A 352 5.61 -20.67 -16.64
CA GLY A 352 5.65 -20.52 -15.19
C GLY A 352 6.94 -19.91 -14.69
N GLU A 353 6.95 -19.51 -13.42
CA GLU A 353 8.16 -18.97 -12.78
C GLU A 353 9.34 -19.96 -12.83
N LEU A 354 9.08 -21.27 -12.77
CA LEU A 354 10.12 -22.30 -12.89
C LEU A 354 10.80 -22.31 -14.26
N GLU A 355 10.06 -22.02 -15.32
CA GLU A 355 10.61 -21.95 -16.68
C GLU A 355 11.42 -20.66 -16.90
N LEU A 356 10.93 -19.56 -16.33
CA LEU A 356 11.53 -18.23 -16.50
C LEU A 356 12.74 -18.01 -15.58
N ASN A 357 12.75 -18.61 -14.39
CA ASN A 357 13.73 -18.37 -13.34
C ASN A 357 14.71 -19.54 -13.19
N LYS A 358 15.78 -19.51 -13.97
CA LYS A 358 16.81 -20.56 -13.96
C LYS A 358 17.46 -20.80 -12.58
N THR A 359 17.52 -19.77 -11.75
CA THR A 359 18.11 -19.89 -10.40
C THR A 359 17.18 -20.72 -9.49
N LEU A 360 15.88 -20.46 -9.55
CA LEU A 360 14.88 -21.22 -8.79
C LEU A 360 14.81 -22.67 -9.30
N CYS A 361 14.79 -22.86 -10.62
CA CYS A 361 14.78 -24.18 -11.24
C CYS A 361 15.99 -25.03 -10.78
N LYS A 362 17.19 -24.51 -10.90
CA LYS A 362 18.41 -25.17 -10.43
C LYS A 362 18.37 -25.49 -8.94
N PHE A 363 17.91 -24.56 -8.10
CA PHE A 363 17.78 -24.77 -6.66
C PHE A 363 16.83 -25.94 -6.34
N PHE A 364 15.72 -26.08 -7.05
CA PHE A 364 14.79 -27.18 -6.86
C PHE A 364 15.31 -28.51 -7.45
N GLU A 365 16.08 -28.48 -8.54
CA GLU A 365 16.79 -29.66 -9.05
C GLU A 365 17.80 -30.22 -8.05
N GLU A 366 18.51 -29.34 -7.34
CA GLU A 366 19.46 -29.69 -6.28
C GLU A 366 18.75 -30.13 -4.98
N HIS A 367 17.49 -29.70 -4.77
CA HIS A 367 16.71 -29.96 -3.56
C HIS A 367 15.27 -30.42 -3.91
N PRO A 368 15.07 -31.59 -4.52
CA PRO A 368 13.74 -32.02 -4.97
C PRO A 368 12.73 -32.25 -3.82
N SER A 369 13.19 -32.61 -2.61
CA SER A 369 12.34 -32.70 -1.42
C SER A 369 11.75 -31.33 -1.06
N VAL A 370 12.55 -30.26 -1.17
CA VAL A 370 12.12 -28.89 -0.92
C VAL A 370 11.04 -28.48 -1.92
N GLN A 371 11.22 -28.76 -3.23
CA GLN A 371 10.21 -28.47 -4.23
C GLN A 371 8.87 -29.15 -3.92
N SER A 372 8.92 -30.47 -3.68
CA SER A 372 7.71 -31.25 -3.38
C SER A 372 6.95 -30.75 -2.16
N LEU A 373 7.66 -30.32 -1.12
CA LEU A 373 7.04 -29.75 0.10
C LEU A 373 6.51 -28.34 -0.15
N VAL A 374 7.24 -27.51 -0.87
CA VAL A 374 6.81 -26.14 -1.24
C VAL A 374 5.50 -26.18 -2.02
N GLU A 375 5.36 -27.05 -3.00
CA GLU A 375 4.15 -27.23 -3.81
C GLU A 375 2.94 -27.66 -2.95
N GLN A 376 3.16 -28.46 -1.92
CA GLN A 376 2.10 -28.87 -1.00
C GLN A 376 1.71 -27.80 0.02
N VAL A 377 2.61 -26.88 0.33
CA VAL A 377 2.40 -25.83 1.36
C VAL A 377 1.87 -24.52 0.76
N ILE A 378 2.12 -24.28 -0.52
CA ILE A 378 1.61 -23.07 -1.21
C ILE A 378 0.09 -23.01 -1.14
N GLY A 379 -0.43 -21.84 -0.73
CA GLY A 379 -1.86 -21.57 -0.65
C GLY A 379 -2.54 -22.05 0.64
N ILE A 380 -1.86 -22.81 1.48
CA ILE A 380 -2.42 -23.26 2.78
C ILE A 380 -2.64 -22.04 3.69
N PRO A 381 -3.82 -21.93 4.34
CA PRO A 381 -4.06 -20.93 5.37
C PRO A 381 -3.04 -21.06 6.51
N LYS A 382 -2.38 -19.94 6.85
CA LYS A 382 -1.30 -19.92 7.84
C LYS A 382 -1.68 -19.14 9.10
N SER A 383 -2.45 -18.09 8.94
CA SER A 383 -2.80 -17.20 10.05
C SER A 383 -4.14 -16.52 9.80
N LEU A 384 -4.84 -16.21 10.89
CA LEU A 384 -5.88 -15.20 10.87
C LEU A 384 -5.25 -13.85 11.18
N GLY A 385 -5.59 -12.84 10.39
CA GLY A 385 -5.19 -11.46 10.56
C GLY A 385 -6.40 -10.55 10.60
N ARG A 386 -6.17 -9.31 11.00
CA ARG A 386 -7.17 -8.24 10.89
C ARG A 386 -7.12 -7.67 9.48
N HIS A 387 -8.26 -7.40 8.87
CA HIS A 387 -8.29 -6.60 7.65
C HIS A 387 -7.78 -5.19 7.94
N ALA A 388 -7.03 -4.60 7.01
CA ALA A 388 -6.40 -3.31 7.25
C ALA A 388 -7.44 -2.18 7.48
N SER A 389 -8.56 -2.22 6.73
CA SER A 389 -9.54 -1.13 6.65
C SER A 389 -10.99 -1.53 6.74
N ALA A 390 -11.34 -2.82 6.52
CA ALA A 390 -12.72 -3.25 6.38
C ALA A 390 -13.37 -3.62 7.71
N TYR A 391 -14.57 -3.08 7.90
CA TYR A 391 -15.46 -3.32 9.04
C TYR A 391 -16.85 -3.70 8.56
N CYS A 392 -17.61 -4.36 9.41
CA CYS A 392 -19.06 -4.53 9.28
C CYS A 392 -19.77 -3.61 10.26
N LEU A 393 -20.86 -3.02 9.82
CA LEU A 393 -21.81 -2.29 10.65
C LEU A 393 -23.22 -2.81 10.33
N SER A 394 -24.00 -3.17 11.35
CA SER A 394 -25.33 -3.79 11.21
C SER A 394 -26.35 -3.20 12.18
N ASP A 395 -27.60 -3.52 11.94
CA ASP A 395 -28.75 -3.22 12.82
C ASP A 395 -28.71 -4.02 14.15
N ILE A 396 -28.18 -5.22 14.12
CA ILE A 396 -28.05 -6.12 15.28
C ILE A 396 -26.58 -6.45 15.57
N PRO A 397 -26.26 -7.00 16.75
CA PRO A 397 -24.90 -7.43 17.07
C PRO A 397 -24.33 -8.40 16.03
N ILE A 398 -23.11 -8.16 15.57
CA ILE A 398 -22.47 -8.95 14.49
C ILE A 398 -22.33 -10.43 14.89
N ASN A 399 -22.14 -10.73 16.17
CA ASN A 399 -22.01 -12.11 16.66
C ASN A 399 -23.31 -12.94 16.58
N GLU A 400 -24.44 -12.29 16.33
CA GLU A 400 -25.72 -12.96 16.04
C GLU A 400 -25.84 -13.39 14.57
N ILE A 401 -25.02 -12.80 13.68
CA ILE A 401 -25.00 -13.07 12.24
C ILE A 401 -23.83 -13.97 11.85
N VAL A 402 -22.64 -13.65 12.35
CA VAL A 402 -21.39 -14.38 12.07
C VAL A 402 -20.59 -14.57 13.36
N PRO A 403 -19.86 -15.68 13.51
CA PRO A 403 -19.02 -15.87 14.69
C PRO A 403 -17.90 -14.83 14.73
N THR A 404 -17.57 -14.36 15.93
CA THR A 404 -16.51 -13.39 16.17
C THR A 404 -15.38 -14.00 17.03
N CYS A 405 -14.18 -13.43 16.94
CA CYS A 405 -13.04 -13.81 17.77
C CYS A 405 -12.13 -12.59 18.03
N LYS A 406 -11.28 -12.69 19.04
CA LYS A 406 -10.27 -11.67 19.28
C LYS A 406 -8.99 -11.95 18.49
N ILE A 407 -8.56 -10.96 17.71
CA ILE A 407 -7.29 -10.97 16.99
C ILE A 407 -6.51 -9.73 17.44
N SER A 408 -5.37 -9.91 18.11
CA SER A 408 -4.59 -8.81 18.71
C SER A 408 -5.46 -7.86 19.57
N GLU A 409 -6.25 -8.43 20.50
CA GLU A 409 -7.16 -7.76 21.45
C GLU A 409 -8.36 -7.03 20.80
N GLU A 410 -8.52 -7.05 19.49
CA GLU A 410 -9.66 -6.46 18.77
C GLU A 410 -10.66 -7.55 18.35
N ASP A 411 -11.98 -7.24 18.47
CA ASP A 411 -13.02 -8.13 18.00
C ASP A 411 -13.05 -8.14 16.46
N CYS A 412 -12.96 -9.34 15.88
CA CYS A 412 -13.00 -9.56 14.44
C CYS A 412 -14.01 -10.64 14.10
N THR A 413 -14.58 -10.60 12.89
CA THR A 413 -15.33 -11.72 12.34
C THR A 413 -14.39 -12.94 12.19
N GLN A 414 -14.91 -14.16 12.24
CA GLN A 414 -14.16 -15.37 11.89
C GLN A 414 -14.26 -15.70 10.38
N PHE A 415 -15.14 -15.01 9.67
CA PHE A 415 -15.34 -15.15 8.24
C PHE A 415 -14.66 -14.02 7.49
N THR A 416 -14.07 -14.34 6.34
CA THR A 416 -13.50 -13.35 5.41
C THR A 416 -14.59 -12.58 4.68
N MET A 417 -14.20 -11.54 3.97
CA MET A 417 -15.08 -10.57 3.31
C MET A 417 -16.16 -11.25 2.44
N GLU A 418 -15.78 -12.21 1.57
CA GLU A 418 -16.72 -12.85 0.66
C GLU A 418 -17.82 -13.63 1.40
N ALA A 419 -17.47 -14.29 2.49
CA ALA A 419 -18.43 -15.03 3.30
C ALA A 419 -19.37 -14.09 4.08
N VAL A 420 -18.82 -13.00 4.63
CA VAL A 420 -19.57 -11.96 5.33
C VAL A 420 -20.62 -11.31 4.41
N GLU A 421 -20.21 -10.92 3.18
CA GLU A 421 -21.09 -10.35 2.16
C GLU A 421 -22.16 -11.35 1.69
N SER A 422 -21.81 -12.64 1.60
CA SER A 422 -22.76 -13.68 1.21
C SER A 422 -23.90 -13.86 2.20
N LEU A 423 -23.66 -13.52 3.46
CA LEU A 423 -24.67 -13.56 4.55
C LEU A 423 -25.48 -12.26 4.66
N GLY A 424 -25.16 -11.25 3.86
CA GLY A 424 -25.91 -10.00 3.78
C GLY A 424 -25.41 -8.85 4.64
N LEU A 425 -24.25 -8.99 5.28
CA LEU A 425 -23.57 -7.89 5.92
C LEU A 425 -22.94 -6.97 4.88
N ILE A 426 -22.97 -5.66 5.15
CA ILE A 426 -22.33 -4.66 4.31
C ILE A 426 -20.98 -4.28 4.90
N LYS A 427 -20.00 -4.18 4.02
CA LYS A 427 -18.65 -3.74 4.31
C LYS A 427 -18.55 -2.22 4.32
N PHE A 428 -17.78 -1.69 5.25
CA PHE A 428 -17.37 -0.30 5.34
C PHE A 428 -15.84 -0.23 5.34
N ASP A 429 -15.26 0.37 4.30
CA ASP A 429 -13.82 0.53 4.19
C ASP A 429 -13.37 1.91 4.69
N LEU A 430 -12.70 1.93 5.83
CA LEU A 430 -12.07 3.12 6.42
C LEU A 430 -10.59 3.12 6.03
N LEU A 431 -10.27 3.76 4.92
CA LEU A 431 -8.93 3.72 4.34
C LEU A 431 -8.06 4.88 4.84
N GLY A 432 -6.78 4.63 5.00
CA GLY A 432 -5.82 5.67 5.39
C GLY A 432 -5.19 6.35 4.18
N LEU A 433 -5.13 7.68 4.18
CA LEU A 433 -4.42 8.47 3.21
C LEU A 433 -3.58 9.56 3.89
N ASN A 434 -2.25 9.32 3.97
CA ASN A 434 -1.32 10.23 4.65
C ASN A 434 -1.34 11.66 4.09
N THR A 435 -1.55 11.81 2.78
CA THR A 435 -1.65 13.12 2.13
C THR A 435 -2.73 14.01 2.75
N LEU A 436 -3.83 13.42 3.24
CA LEU A 436 -4.86 14.19 3.95
C LEU A 436 -4.37 14.79 5.27
N LYS A 437 -3.39 14.14 5.91
CA LYS A 437 -2.72 14.68 7.10
C LYS A 437 -1.88 15.90 6.75
N ASP A 438 -1.14 15.83 5.66
CA ASP A 438 -0.32 16.95 5.17
C ASP A 438 -1.20 18.14 4.79
N ILE A 439 -2.28 17.90 4.05
CA ILE A 439 -3.28 18.91 3.70
C ILE A 439 -3.90 19.53 4.95
N GLY A 440 -4.39 18.70 5.88
CA GLY A 440 -5.04 19.16 7.11
C GLY A 440 -4.09 20.01 7.99
N ASN A 441 -2.84 19.58 8.15
CA ASN A 441 -1.82 20.34 8.88
C ASN A 441 -1.51 21.67 8.17
N CYS A 442 -1.41 21.68 6.84
CA CYS A 442 -1.18 22.90 6.07
C CYS A 442 -2.33 23.90 6.23
N VAL A 443 -3.57 23.46 6.06
CA VAL A 443 -4.77 24.30 6.21
C VAL A 443 -4.87 24.86 7.62
N LYS A 444 -4.59 24.05 8.64
CA LYS A 444 -4.55 24.49 10.02
C LYS A 444 -3.48 25.57 10.23
N LEU A 445 -2.26 25.39 9.73
CA LEU A 445 -1.20 26.39 9.80
C LEU A 445 -1.59 27.70 9.12
N ILE A 446 -2.28 27.64 7.97
CA ILE A 446 -2.77 28.84 7.26
C ILE A 446 -3.81 29.56 8.12
N LYS A 447 -4.75 28.83 8.73
CA LYS A 447 -5.75 29.41 9.61
C LYS A 447 -5.12 30.06 10.83
N ASP A 448 -4.24 29.33 11.53
CA ASP A 448 -3.61 29.79 12.77
C ASP A 448 -2.73 31.05 12.54
N ARG A 449 -2.05 31.13 11.39
CA ARG A 449 -1.11 32.21 11.06
C ARG A 449 -1.73 33.40 10.34
N LYS A 450 -2.63 33.13 9.39
CA LYS A 450 -3.16 34.14 8.47
C LYS A 450 -4.64 34.43 8.68
N ASN A 451 -5.30 33.69 9.57
CA ASN A 451 -6.74 33.71 9.82
C ASN A 451 -7.58 33.52 8.54
N ILE A 452 -7.09 32.66 7.63
CA ILE A 452 -7.77 32.30 6.39
C ILE A 452 -8.35 30.90 6.55
N ASP A 453 -9.66 30.77 6.36
CA ASP A 453 -10.32 29.48 6.24
C ASP A 453 -10.29 29.01 4.79
N ILE A 454 -9.85 27.79 4.56
CA ILE A 454 -9.80 27.17 3.24
C ILE A 454 -10.69 25.92 3.25
N ASP A 455 -11.72 25.92 2.41
CA ASP A 455 -12.44 24.71 2.06
C ASP A 455 -11.72 24.03 0.89
N ILE A 456 -11.03 22.92 1.18
CA ILE A 456 -10.23 22.19 0.19
C ILE A 456 -11.08 21.57 -0.92
N TYR A 457 -12.41 21.51 -0.77
CA TYR A 457 -13.30 20.93 -1.76
C TYR A 457 -13.94 21.97 -2.69
N GLU A 458 -13.74 23.25 -2.40
CA GLU A 458 -14.27 24.40 -3.18
C GLU A 458 -13.15 25.24 -3.81
N ILE A 459 -11.94 24.66 -3.95
CA ILE A 459 -10.80 25.35 -4.56
C ILE A 459 -11.04 25.51 -6.06
N PRO A 460 -11.04 26.75 -6.60
CA PRO A 460 -11.23 26.99 -8.03
C PRO A 460 -9.99 26.54 -8.84
N GLU A 461 -10.22 26.15 -10.09
CA GLU A 461 -9.15 25.85 -11.04
C GLU A 461 -8.36 27.13 -11.37
N ASP A 462 -7.02 27.08 -11.20
CA ASP A 462 -6.09 28.19 -11.39
C ASP A 462 -4.98 27.81 -12.38
N ALA A 463 -4.83 28.60 -13.42
CA ALA A 463 -3.82 28.40 -14.45
C ALA A 463 -2.39 28.41 -13.91
N LYS A 464 -2.12 29.16 -12.81
CA LYS A 464 -0.82 29.18 -12.14
C LYS A 464 -0.47 27.81 -11.58
N VAL A 465 -1.46 27.14 -10.97
CA VAL A 465 -1.30 25.80 -10.39
C VAL A 465 -1.01 24.76 -11.48
N PHE A 466 -1.74 24.81 -12.61
CA PHE A 466 -1.44 23.92 -13.74
C PHE A 466 -0.06 24.19 -14.36
N ASN A 467 0.39 25.45 -14.36
CA ASN A 467 1.74 25.78 -14.82
C ASN A 467 2.83 25.10 -13.98
N GLU A 468 2.65 24.97 -12.67
CA GLU A 468 3.59 24.22 -11.80
C GLU A 468 3.68 22.74 -12.19
N PHE A 469 2.57 22.11 -12.56
CA PHE A 469 2.61 20.76 -13.15
C PHE A 469 3.37 20.73 -14.48
N CYS A 470 3.16 21.73 -15.36
CA CYS A 470 3.85 21.85 -16.63
C CYS A 470 5.38 22.03 -16.48
N LEU A 471 5.81 22.74 -15.45
CA LEU A 471 7.22 22.89 -15.08
C LEU A 471 7.81 21.63 -14.45
N GLY A 472 6.96 20.73 -13.99
CA GLY A 472 7.35 19.48 -13.31
C GLY A 472 7.77 19.69 -11.86
N ASN A 473 7.27 20.72 -11.18
CA ASN A 473 7.47 20.97 -9.76
C ASN A 473 6.57 20.08 -8.89
N THR A 474 6.56 18.78 -9.20
CA THR A 474 5.63 17.79 -8.70
C THR A 474 6.11 17.02 -7.45
N GLU A 475 7.28 17.37 -6.90
CA GLU A 475 7.75 16.80 -5.64
C GLU A 475 6.74 17.07 -4.53
N THR A 476 6.52 16.09 -3.68
CA THR A 476 5.50 16.05 -2.61
C THR A 476 4.03 16.06 -3.07
N ILE A 477 3.78 16.12 -4.37
CA ILE A 477 2.41 16.13 -4.91
C ILE A 477 1.90 14.69 -5.04
N PHE A 478 0.79 14.42 -4.38
CA PHE A 478 0.13 13.12 -4.38
C PHE A 478 -0.01 12.55 -5.81
N GLN A 479 0.37 11.30 -6.02
CA GLN A 479 0.37 10.57 -7.30
C GLN A 479 1.33 11.13 -8.39
N PHE A 480 1.88 12.33 -8.24
CA PHE A 480 2.71 12.99 -9.26
C PHE A 480 4.19 13.10 -8.89
N ASN A 481 4.59 12.70 -7.68
CA ASN A 481 5.97 12.83 -7.17
C ASN A 481 6.98 11.85 -7.79
N GLY A 482 6.55 10.99 -8.72
CA GLY A 482 7.43 10.06 -9.43
C GLY A 482 8.01 10.64 -10.73
N PRO A 483 9.12 10.10 -11.27
CA PRO A 483 9.76 10.62 -12.47
C PRO A 483 8.89 10.49 -13.73
N ILE A 484 8.06 9.44 -13.84
CA ILE A 484 7.22 9.20 -15.02
C ILE A 484 6.09 10.23 -15.11
N PRO A 485 5.21 10.40 -14.10
CA PRO A 485 4.16 11.43 -14.18
C PRO A 485 4.73 12.84 -14.30
N THR A 486 5.85 13.16 -13.64
CA THR A 486 6.56 14.44 -13.79
C THR A 486 6.96 14.70 -15.25
N ASN A 487 7.55 13.71 -15.90
CA ASN A 487 7.97 13.82 -17.31
C ASN A 487 6.76 14.00 -18.25
N ILE A 488 5.71 13.25 -18.04
CA ILE A 488 4.48 13.35 -18.85
C ILE A 488 3.85 14.73 -18.68
N CYS A 489 3.79 15.28 -17.45
CA CYS A 489 3.31 16.64 -17.20
C CYS A 489 4.08 17.69 -18.01
N LYS A 490 5.40 17.57 -18.09
CA LYS A 490 6.24 18.48 -18.88
C LYS A 490 5.96 18.40 -20.39
N GLN A 491 5.66 17.21 -20.88
CA GLN A 491 5.40 16.98 -22.30
C GLN A 491 4.01 17.43 -22.72
N ILE A 492 2.96 16.99 -22.02
CA ILE A 492 1.56 17.23 -22.41
C ILE A 492 0.99 18.55 -21.91
N LYS A 493 1.64 19.19 -20.93
CA LYS A 493 1.24 20.48 -20.35
C LYS A 493 -0.23 20.51 -19.92
N PRO A 494 -0.61 19.81 -18.84
CA PRO A 494 -1.99 19.71 -18.39
C PRO A 494 -2.60 21.08 -18.08
N LYS A 495 -3.89 21.24 -18.40
CA LYS A 495 -4.64 22.47 -18.20
C LYS A 495 -5.95 22.30 -17.43
N SER A 496 -6.29 21.07 -17.08
CA SER A 496 -7.54 20.71 -16.39
C SER A 496 -7.35 19.52 -15.45
N ILE A 497 -8.30 19.32 -14.55
CA ILE A 497 -8.36 18.12 -13.69
C ILE A 497 -8.49 16.85 -14.54
N ILE A 498 -9.17 16.90 -15.69
CA ILE A 498 -9.30 15.74 -16.61
C ILE A 498 -7.96 15.40 -17.25
N ASP A 499 -7.13 16.37 -17.59
CA ASP A 499 -5.77 16.10 -18.07
C ASP A 499 -4.93 15.39 -16.98
N LEU A 500 -5.02 15.85 -15.73
CA LEU A 500 -4.36 15.19 -14.61
C LEU A 500 -4.89 13.75 -14.39
N ALA A 501 -6.20 13.53 -14.52
CA ALA A 501 -6.82 12.21 -14.43
C ALA A 501 -6.33 11.28 -15.54
N SER A 502 -6.14 11.80 -16.74
CA SER A 502 -5.58 11.05 -17.87
C SER A 502 -4.12 10.64 -17.61
N ILE A 503 -3.30 11.55 -17.06
CA ILE A 503 -1.91 11.24 -16.65
C ILE A 503 -1.89 10.14 -15.57
N THR A 504 -2.72 10.30 -14.53
CA THR A 504 -2.79 9.32 -13.43
C THR A 504 -3.16 7.93 -13.94
N SER A 505 -4.07 7.86 -14.91
CA SER A 505 -4.51 6.59 -15.53
C SER A 505 -3.43 6.00 -16.44
N ALA A 506 -2.74 6.83 -17.22
CA ALA A 506 -1.67 6.42 -18.11
C ALA A 506 -0.42 5.92 -17.36
N CYS A 507 -0.11 6.49 -16.19
CA CYS A 507 1.09 6.13 -15.41
C CYS A 507 0.97 4.81 -14.63
N ARG A 508 -0.08 4.01 -14.83
CA ARG A 508 -0.24 2.72 -14.16
C ARG A 508 0.55 1.62 -14.87
N PRO A 509 1.06 0.61 -14.13
CA PRO A 509 1.86 -0.47 -14.74
C PRO A 509 1.17 -1.14 -15.93
N GLY A 510 -0.15 -1.42 -15.82
CA GLY A 510 -0.90 -2.03 -16.93
C GLY A 510 -0.91 -1.19 -18.21
N THR A 511 -1.06 0.12 -18.07
CA THR A 511 -1.07 1.06 -19.21
C THR A 511 0.33 1.34 -19.73
N MET A 512 1.32 1.48 -18.83
CA MET A 512 2.71 1.80 -19.19
C MET A 512 3.36 0.74 -20.07
N TYR A 513 3.01 -0.52 -19.87
CA TYR A 513 3.59 -1.65 -20.62
C TYR A 513 2.66 -2.15 -21.72
N ALA A 514 1.47 -1.56 -21.88
CA ALA A 514 0.58 -1.90 -23.00
C ALA A 514 1.22 -1.44 -24.33
N LEU A 515 1.33 -2.37 -25.25
CA LEU A 515 1.85 -2.11 -26.60
C LEU A 515 0.68 -1.89 -27.55
N MET A 516 0.87 -0.95 -28.48
CA MET A 516 -0.01 -0.72 -29.62
C MET A 516 0.84 -0.67 -30.88
N GLN A 517 0.31 -1.17 -31.97
CA GLN A 517 0.96 -1.01 -33.27
C GLN A 517 0.75 0.41 -33.76
N ASP A 518 1.84 1.09 -34.05
CA ASP A 518 1.82 2.39 -34.69
C ASP A 518 1.30 2.24 -36.14
N GLU A 519 0.21 2.94 -36.45
CA GLU A 519 -0.52 2.77 -37.73
C GLU A 519 0.31 3.19 -38.96
N ASP A 520 1.27 4.11 -38.81
CA ASP A 520 2.08 4.65 -39.89
C ASP A 520 3.34 3.82 -40.13
N THR A 521 3.95 3.32 -39.04
CA THR A 521 5.24 2.63 -39.11
C THR A 521 5.10 1.11 -39.01
N GLY A 522 3.95 0.62 -38.56
CA GLY A 522 3.73 -0.80 -38.29
C GLY A 522 4.57 -1.36 -37.12
N ILE A 523 5.27 -0.48 -36.38
CA ILE A 523 6.14 -0.87 -35.25
C ILE A 523 5.35 -0.75 -33.95
N ASP A 524 5.55 -1.70 -33.03
CA ASP A 524 4.96 -1.63 -31.71
C ASP A 524 5.56 -0.48 -30.89
N CYS A 525 4.70 0.38 -30.36
CA CYS A 525 5.06 1.45 -29.44
C CYS A 525 4.25 1.33 -28.14
N THR A 526 4.70 1.98 -27.07
CA THR A 526 3.90 2.00 -25.86
C THR A 526 2.66 2.89 -26.05
N LEU A 527 1.57 2.50 -25.39
CA LEU A 527 0.32 3.28 -25.42
C LEU A 527 0.54 4.72 -24.96
N ILE A 528 1.41 4.93 -23.96
CA ILE A 528 1.76 6.25 -23.45
C ILE A 528 2.48 7.07 -24.53
N ASP A 529 3.46 6.49 -25.22
CA ASP A 529 4.21 7.22 -26.25
C ASP A 529 3.27 7.67 -27.39
N LEU A 530 2.35 6.78 -27.79
CA LEU A 530 1.35 7.13 -28.79
C LEU A 530 0.42 8.23 -28.30
N TRP A 531 -0.05 8.14 -27.05
CA TRP A 531 -0.91 9.16 -26.45
C TRP A 531 -0.23 10.52 -26.38
N VAL A 532 1.04 10.56 -25.92
CA VAL A 532 1.83 11.79 -25.86
C VAL A 532 2.02 12.39 -27.24
N LYS A 533 2.44 11.62 -28.25
CA LYS A 533 2.61 12.09 -29.64
C LYS A 533 1.33 12.67 -30.23
N ARG A 534 0.19 12.03 -29.98
CA ARG A 534 -1.12 12.56 -30.43
C ARG A 534 -1.51 13.83 -29.68
N ARG A 535 -1.26 13.89 -28.38
CA ARG A 535 -1.53 15.07 -27.53
C ARG A 535 -0.65 16.27 -27.87
N THR A 536 0.61 16.05 -28.25
CA THR A 536 1.55 17.12 -28.63
C THR A 536 1.41 17.56 -30.07
N GLY A 537 0.63 16.86 -30.87
CA GLY A 537 0.45 17.14 -32.30
C GLY A 537 1.58 16.59 -33.19
N GLU A 538 2.46 15.73 -32.63
CA GLU A 538 3.48 15.02 -33.41
C GLU A 538 2.86 13.94 -34.29
N LYS A 539 1.67 13.48 -33.95
CA LYS A 539 0.90 12.50 -34.70
C LYS A 539 -0.58 12.88 -34.71
N ASP A 540 -1.25 12.65 -35.85
CA ASP A 540 -2.67 12.90 -36.01
C ASP A 540 -3.50 11.94 -35.14
N VAL A 541 -4.64 12.43 -34.62
CA VAL A 541 -5.60 11.64 -33.87
C VAL A 541 -6.49 10.89 -34.84
N THR A 542 -6.45 9.56 -34.80
CA THR A 542 -7.26 8.67 -35.65
C THR A 542 -8.32 7.97 -34.79
N PHE A 543 -9.46 7.65 -35.41
CA PHE A 543 -10.56 6.92 -34.78
C PHE A 543 -10.95 5.75 -35.67
N LEU A 544 -11.25 4.62 -35.07
CA LEU A 544 -11.68 3.41 -35.78
C LEU A 544 -12.99 3.61 -36.56
N HIS A 545 -13.87 4.47 -36.03
CA HIS A 545 -15.14 4.86 -36.62
C HIS A 545 -15.58 6.21 -36.07
N GLU A 546 -16.41 6.96 -36.84
CA GLU A 546 -16.93 8.26 -36.41
C GLU A 546 -17.72 8.22 -35.10
N ASP A 547 -18.46 7.15 -34.82
CA ASP A 547 -19.19 6.92 -33.57
C ASP A 547 -18.30 6.99 -32.31
N LEU A 548 -17.01 6.79 -32.44
CA LEU A 548 -16.04 6.78 -31.34
C LEU A 548 -15.35 8.15 -31.14
N GLN A 549 -15.52 9.07 -32.08
CA GLN A 549 -14.78 10.33 -32.08
C GLN A 549 -15.10 11.18 -30.83
N GLU A 550 -16.36 11.40 -30.52
CA GLU A 550 -16.77 12.19 -29.36
C GLU A 550 -16.29 11.57 -28.04
N ILE A 551 -16.32 10.25 -27.94
CA ILE A 551 -15.94 9.50 -26.73
C ILE A 551 -14.43 9.55 -26.49
N LEU A 552 -13.64 9.43 -27.55
CA LEU A 552 -12.18 9.29 -27.44
C LEU A 552 -11.43 10.60 -27.71
N LEU A 553 -12.10 11.69 -28.08
CA LEU A 553 -11.46 12.97 -28.38
C LEU A 553 -10.67 13.50 -27.18
N THR A 554 -11.24 13.42 -25.97
CA THR A 554 -10.62 13.90 -24.72
C THR A 554 -9.33 13.14 -24.38
N THR A 555 -9.19 11.91 -24.86
CA THR A 555 -8.03 11.04 -24.67
C THR A 555 -7.24 10.81 -25.96
N HIS A 556 -7.44 11.67 -26.97
CA HIS A 556 -6.71 11.67 -28.26
C HIS A 556 -6.74 10.30 -28.98
N GLY A 557 -7.93 9.67 -29.02
CA GLY A 557 -8.16 8.41 -29.71
C GLY A 557 -7.68 7.17 -28.94
N ILE A 558 -7.28 7.31 -27.69
CA ILE A 558 -6.84 6.20 -26.82
C ILE A 558 -7.90 5.90 -25.77
N VAL A 559 -8.17 4.61 -25.52
CA VAL A 559 -9.05 4.20 -24.44
C VAL A 559 -8.23 4.17 -23.14
N LEU A 560 -8.40 5.16 -22.27
CA LEU A 560 -7.75 5.25 -20.95
C LEU A 560 -8.69 4.87 -19.82
N PHE A 561 -9.99 5.03 -20.00
CA PHE A 561 -10.99 4.86 -18.96
C PHE A 561 -11.98 3.74 -19.25
N GLN A 562 -12.38 3.03 -18.20
CA GLN A 562 -13.38 1.96 -18.29
C GLN A 562 -14.74 2.49 -18.75
N GLU A 563 -15.07 3.71 -18.36
CA GLU A 563 -16.29 4.41 -18.76
C GLU A 563 -16.32 4.63 -20.28
N GLN A 564 -15.19 4.88 -20.91
CA GLN A 564 -15.13 5.02 -22.38
C GLN A 564 -15.54 3.69 -23.06
N ILE A 565 -15.13 2.54 -22.51
CA ILE A 565 -15.56 1.23 -23.04
C ILE A 565 -17.08 1.11 -22.99
N SER A 566 -17.73 1.48 -21.88
CA SER A 566 -19.18 1.45 -21.77
C SER A 566 -19.85 2.44 -22.75
N SER A 567 -19.31 3.66 -22.86
CA SER A 567 -19.82 4.67 -23.79
C SER A 567 -19.69 4.23 -25.24
N MET A 568 -18.61 3.52 -25.60
CA MET A 568 -18.42 2.95 -26.95
C MET A 568 -19.54 1.94 -27.29
N PHE A 569 -19.93 1.08 -26.33
CA PHE A 569 -21.07 0.17 -26.56
C PHE A 569 -22.42 0.90 -26.60
N GLN A 570 -22.61 1.96 -25.84
CA GLN A 570 -23.81 2.78 -25.90
C GLN A 570 -23.93 3.50 -27.26
N SER A 571 -22.91 4.18 -27.68
CA SER A 571 -22.90 4.97 -28.93
C SER A 571 -22.94 4.10 -30.17
N SER A 572 -22.06 3.08 -30.27
CA SER A 572 -21.91 2.29 -31.51
C SER A 572 -22.89 1.11 -31.60
N CYS A 573 -23.36 0.57 -30.46
CA CYS A 573 -24.24 -0.60 -30.44
C CYS A 573 -25.65 -0.29 -29.94
N GLU A 574 -25.94 0.94 -29.50
CA GLU A 574 -27.25 1.34 -28.93
C GLU A 574 -27.69 0.50 -27.72
N TYR A 575 -26.76 0.06 -26.91
CA TYR A 575 -27.05 -0.56 -25.63
C TYR A 575 -27.41 0.51 -24.58
N SER A 576 -28.27 0.17 -23.64
CA SER A 576 -28.49 1.01 -22.48
C SER A 576 -27.18 1.13 -21.65
N ALA A 577 -27.08 2.17 -20.83
CA ALA A 577 -25.92 2.37 -19.95
C ALA A 577 -25.68 1.15 -19.04
N GLU A 578 -26.73 0.52 -18.55
CA GLU A 578 -26.68 -0.68 -17.73
C GLU A 578 -26.14 -1.91 -18.50
N GLN A 579 -26.66 -2.14 -19.72
CA GLN A 579 -26.21 -3.24 -20.59
C GLN A 579 -24.75 -3.05 -20.99
N ALA A 580 -24.36 -1.83 -21.33
CA ALA A 580 -23.00 -1.48 -21.70
C ALA A 580 -22.00 -1.72 -20.54
N ASP A 581 -22.37 -1.38 -19.30
CA ASP A 581 -21.51 -1.66 -18.12
C ASP A 581 -21.45 -3.16 -17.83
N GLU A 582 -22.53 -3.90 -18.07
CA GLU A 582 -22.52 -5.37 -17.95
C GLU A 582 -21.57 -6.02 -18.95
N ILE A 583 -21.61 -5.60 -20.21
CA ILE A 583 -20.72 -6.08 -21.27
C ILE A 583 -19.25 -5.75 -20.90
N ARG A 584 -18.97 -4.52 -20.47
CA ARG A 584 -17.65 -4.14 -19.98
C ARG A 584 -17.18 -5.03 -18.81
N GLU A 585 -18.08 -5.36 -17.86
CA GLU A 585 -17.74 -6.26 -16.74
C GLU A 585 -17.45 -7.69 -17.21
N ILE A 586 -18.20 -8.19 -18.19
CA ILE A 586 -18.01 -9.53 -18.80
C ILE A 586 -16.62 -9.59 -19.46
N ILE A 587 -16.24 -8.56 -20.23
CA ILE A 587 -14.93 -8.47 -20.88
C ILE A 587 -13.83 -8.36 -19.81
N GLY A 588 -13.96 -7.45 -18.84
CA GLY A 588 -12.94 -7.22 -17.80
C GLY A 588 -12.71 -8.43 -16.89
N LYS A 589 -13.73 -9.27 -16.66
CA LYS A 589 -13.62 -10.51 -15.89
C LYS A 589 -13.29 -11.73 -16.74
N LYS A 590 -13.02 -11.54 -18.05
CA LYS A 590 -12.69 -12.61 -19.01
C LYS A 590 -13.70 -13.76 -18.97
N LYS A 591 -15.01 -13.45 -18.94
CA LYS A 591 -16.09 -14.45 -18.94
C LYS A 591 -16.40 -14.87 -20.38
N ILE A 592 -15.64 -15.80 -20.89
CA ILE A 592 -15.60 -16.22 -22.28
C ILE A 592 -16.97 -16.69 -22.76
N ASP A 593 -17.61 -17.62 -22.04
CA ASP A 593 -18.92 -18.18 -22.42
C ASP A 593 -19.96 -17.06 -22.59
N LYS A 594 -20.04 -16.12 -21.64
CA LYS A 594 -20.96 -14.99 -21.74
C LYS A 594 -20.60 -14.02 -22.87
N MET A 595 -19.31 -13.84 -23.14
CA MET A 595 -18.87 -13.01 -24.25
C MET A 595 -19.26 -13.64 -25.60
N ASN A 596 -19.12 -14.95 -25.74
CA ASN A 596 -19.52 -15.68 -26.94
C ASN A 596 -21.05 -15.62 -27.18
N GLU A 597 -21.85 -15.59 -26.12
CA GLU A 597 -23.32 -15.42 -26.20
C GLU A 597 -23.70 -14.02 -26.72
N ILE A 598 -22.97 -12.96 -26.31
CA ILE A 598 -23.31 -11.56 -26.64
C ILE A 598 -22.68 -11.12 -27.98
N LEU A 599 -21.57 -11.72 -28.40
CA LEU A 599 -20.80 -11.32 -29.59
C LEU A 599 -21.63 -11.27 -30.90
N PRO A 600 -22.55 -12.22 -31.16
CA PRO A 600 -23.41 -12.15 -32.36
C PRO A 600 -24.32 -10.90 -32.37
N ASP A 601 -24.88 -10.50 -31.20
CA ASP A 601 -25.73 -9.31 -31.11
C ASP A 601 -24.89 -8.03 -31.29
N ILE A 602 -23.69 -7.94 -30.70
CA ILE A 602 -22.76 -6.83 -30.94
C ILE A 602 -22.46 -6.69 -32.44
N ARG A 603 -22.13 -7.80 -33.14
CA ARG A 603 -21.84 -7.78 -34.55
C ARG A 603 -23.04 -7.33 -35.39
N ALA A 604 -24.23 -7.82 -35.08
CA ALA A 604 -25.46 -7.44 -35.77
C ALA A 604 -25.79 -5.97 -35.64
N ARG A 605 -25.63 -5.39 -34.43
CA ARG A 605 -25.86 -3.97 -34.15
C ARG A 605 -24.86 -3.08 -34.89
N LEU A 606 -23.56 -3.37 -34.82
CA LEU A 606 -22.53 -2.64 -35.52
C LEU A 606 -22.72 -2.71 -37.05
N THR A 607 -23.06 -3.89 -37.61
CA THR A 607 -23.35 -3.99 -39.03
C THR A 607 -24.52 -3.12 -39.47
N ARG A 608 -25.58 -3.07 -38.66
CA ARG A 608 -26.76 -2.18 -38.88
C ARG A 608 -26.38 -0.70 -38.90
N ARG A 609 -25.37 -0.32 -38.13
CA ARG A 609 -24.83 1.03 -38.07
C ARG A 609 -23.83 1.35 -39.20
N GLY A 610 -23.60 0.44 -40.14
CA GLY A 610 -22.72 0.64 -41.31
C GLY A 610 -21.25 0.26 -41.07
N TRP A 611 -20.90 -0.36 -39.94
CA TRP A 611 -19.54 -0.85 -39.72
C TRP A 611 -19.19 -2.04 -40.60
N ASN A 612 -18.02 -2.02 -41.21
CA ASN A 612 -17.54 -3.17 -42.00
C ASN A 612 -16.95 -4.27 -41.07
N SER A 613 -16.75 -5.47 -41.61
CA SER A 613 -16.28 -6.63 -40.84
C SER A 613 -14.92 -6.45 -40.19
N GLN A 614 -14.02 -5.68 -40.78
CA GLN A 614 -12.70 -5.38 -40.26
C GLN A 614 -12.80 -4.41 -39.07
N GLN A 615 -13.58 -3.34 -39.20
CA GLN A 615 -13.87 -2.39 -38.11
C GLN A 615 -14.50 -3.09 -36.91
N ILE A 616 -15.46 -3.99 -37.13
CA ILE A 616 -16.11 -4.77 -36.06
C ILE A 616 -15.10 -5.64 -35.32
N THR A 617 -14.21 -6.32 -36.07
CA THR A 617 -13.17 -7.15 -35.44
C THR A 617 -12.20 -6.32 -34.64
N SER A 618 -11.76 -5.19 -35.18
CA SER A 618 -10.89 -4.24 -34.47
C SER A 618 -11.55 -3.61 -33.24
N PHE A 619 -12.86 -3.31 -33.31
CA PHE A 619 -13.63 -2.81 -32.17
C PHE A 619 -13.66 -3.80 -31.00
N VAL A 620 -13.97 -5.06 -31.31
CA VAL A 620 -14.00 -6.11 -30.28
C VAL A 620 -12.61 -6.33 -29.68
N SER A 621 -11.57 -6.33 -30.52
CA SER A 621 -10.18 -6.43 -30.08
C SER A 621 -9.77 -5.25 -29.21
N LEU A 622 -10.11 -4.01 -29.61
CA LEU A 622 -9.84 -2.79 -28.83
C LEU A 622 -10.51 -2.85 -27.46
N CYS A 623 -11.79 -3.24 -27.37
CA CYS A 623 -12.50 -3.35 -26.09
C CYS A 623 -11.87 -4.42 -25.19
N ARG A 624 -11.44 -5.56 -25.74
CA ARG A 624 -10.76 -6.63 -24.98
C ARG A 624 -9.40 -6.19 -24.46
N SER A 625 -8.55 -5.66 -25.32
CA SER A 625 -7.20 -5.20 -24.94
C SER A 625 -7.28 -4.06 -23.92
N SER A 626 -8.14 -3.08 -24.15
CA SER A 626 -8.32 -1.94 -23.24
C SER A 626 -8.82 -2.34 -21.86
N SER A 627 -9.63 -3.40 -21.75
CA SER A 627 -10.12 -3.89 -20.47
C SER A 627 -9.01 -4.38 -19.52
N ASN A 628 -7.82 -4.72 -20.05
CA ASN A 628 -6.69 -5.13 -19.24
C ASN A 628 -5.99 -3.96 -18.54
N TYR A 629 -6.11 -2.74 -19.05
CA TYR A 629 -5.38 -1.59 -18.55
C TYR A 629 -6.27 -0.37 -18.25
N ALA A 630 -7.42 -0.21 -18.90
CA ALA A 630 -8.32 0.94 -18.68
C ALA A 630 -8.70 1.09 -17.21
N PHE A 631 -8.73 2.34 -16.75
CA PHE A 631 -8.93 2.63 -15.34
C PHE A 631 -10.25 3.35 -15.09
N ASN A 632 -10.70 3.35 -13.82
CA ASN A 632 -11.94 4.03 -13.43
C ASN A 632 -11.76 5.54 -13.46
N LEU A 633 -12.59 6.25 -14.25
CA LEU A 633 -12.52 7.71 -14.43
C LEU A 633 -12.84 8.44 -13.11
N SER A 634 -13.90 8.05 -12.40
CA SER A 634 -14.31 8.73 -11.16
C SER A 634 -13.23 8.67 -10.08
N HIS A 635 -12.54 7.52 -9.95
CA HIS A 635 -11.37 7.41 -9.07
C HIS A 635 -10.22 8.34 -9.51
N SER A 636 -9.93 8.35 -10.82
CA SER A 636 -8.84 9.17 -11.37
C SER A 636 -9.10 10.67 -11.17
N VAL A 637 -10.33 11.12 -11.39
CA VAL A 637 -10.74 12.53 -11.16
C VAL A 637 -10.61 12.90 -9.68
N ALA A 638 -11.11 12.06 -8.77
CA ALA A 638 -11.03 12.32 -7.33
C ALA A 638 -9.59 12.44 -6.84
N TYR A 639 -8.71 11.53 -7.26
CA TYR A 639 -7.31 11.53 -6.87
C TYR A 639 -6.51 12.67 -7.54
N SER A 640 -6.85 13.02 -8.78
CA SER A 640 -6.27 14.17 -9.46
C SER A 640 -6.71 15.50 -8.87
N TYR A 641 -7.94 15.58 -8.37
CA TYR A 641 -8.39 16.73 -7.60
C TYR A 641 -7.57 16.88 -6.30
N MET A 642 -7.32 15.79 -5.56
CA MET A 642 -6.47 15.83 -4.37
C MET A 642 -5.03 16.23 -4.70
N ALA A 643 -4.49 15.77 -5.84
CA ALA A 643 -3.19 16.23 -6.33
C ALA A 643 -3.19 17.74 -6.67
N TYR A 644 -4.27 18.22 -7.28
CA TYR A 644 -4.47 19.64 -7.57
C TYR A 644 -4.50 20.48 -6.28
N VAL A 645 -5.23 20.02 -5.24
CA VAL A 645 -5.26 20.66 -3.92
C VAL A 645 -3.85 20.76 -3.31
N CYS A 646 -3.07 19.67 -3.36
CA CYS A 646 -1.68 19.68 -2.90
C CYS A 646 -0.84 20.73 -3.64
N MET A 647 -0.95 20.78 -4.96
CA MET A 647 -0.21 21.76 -5.76
C MET A 647 -0.70 23.19 -5.51
N TRP A 648 -2.01 23.39 -5.32
CA TRP A 648 -2.57 24.70 -4.99
C TRP A 648 -2.03 25.22 -3.66
N LEU A 649 -2.03 24.37 -2.61
CA LEU A 649 -1.46 24.74 -1.31
C LEU A 649 0.04 25.04 -1.43
N LYS A 650 0.80 24.21 -2.15
CA LYS A 650 2.22 24.44 -2.41
C LYS A 650 2.49 25.75 -3.15
N CYS A 651 1.66 26.09 -4.15
CA CYS A 651 1.80 27.27 -4.99
C CYS A 651 1.46 28.57 -4.26
N HIS A 652 0.39 28.56 -3.44
CA HIS A 652 -0.14 29.76 -2.79
C HIS A 652 0.33 29.92 -1.33
N HIS A 653 0.70 28.81 -0.69
CA HIS A 653 1.12 28.76 0.73
C HIS A 653 2.37 27.88 0.91
N PRO A 654 3.49 28.19 0.22
CA PRO A 654 4.65 27.28 0.17
C PRO A 654 5.28 27.02 1.54
N LEU A 655 5.33 27.99 2.45
CA LEU A 655 5.91 27.79 3.78
C LEU A 655 5.05 26.85 4.63
N GLU A 656 3.74 27.05 4.64
CA GLU A 656 2.80 26.22 5.38
C GLU A 656 2.77 24.80 4.80
N TRP A 657 2.80 24.68 3.46
CA TRP A 657 2.86 23.38 2.78
C TRP A 657 4.13 22.59 3.15
N TRP A 658 5.30 23.21 2.98
CA TRP A 658 6.55 22.57 3.33
C TRP A 658 6.68 22.29 4.82
N THR A 659 6.18 23.16 5.70
CA THR A 659 6.15 22.89 7.14
C THR A 659 5.31 21.65 7.45
N ALA A 660 4.14 21.50 6.84
CA ALA A 660 3.28 20.33 7.02
C ALA A 660 3.95 19.04 6.51
N ILE A 661 4.57 19.08 5.34
CA ILE A 661 5.34 17.94 4.79
C ILE A 661 6.51 17.56 5.70
N LEU A 662 7.33 18.54 6.11
CA LEU A 662 8.50 18.29 6.95
C LEU A 662 8.11 17.69 8.30
N GLN A 663 7.00 18.14 8.90
CA GLN A 663 6.49 17.64 10.17
C GLN A 663 6.14 16.14 10.14
N ASN A 664 5.72 15.61 8.99
CA ASN A 664 5.33 14.23 8.80
C ASN A 664 6.41 13.36 8.10
N SER A 665 7.54 13.97 7.70
CA SER A 665 8.60 13.30 6.97
C SER A 665 9.50 12.45 7.87
N THR A 666 9.92 11.30 7.37
CA THR A 666 11.01 10.52 7.97
C THR A 666 12.37 11.12 7.63
N HIS A 667 13.43 10.73 8.32
CA HIS A 667 14.79 11.17 7.99
C HIS A 667 15.18 10.83 6.54
N GLU A 668 14.77 9.67 6.04
CA GLU A 668 15.01 9.24 4.65
C GLU A 668 14.27 10.15 3.65
N ASP A 669 13.03 10.53 3.95
CA ASP A 669 12.26 11.48 3.12
C ASP A 669 12.91 12.87 3.10
N LEU A 670 13.44 13.32 4.23
CA LEU A 670 14.13 14.61 4.34
C LEU A 670 15.41 14.63 3.49
N GLU A 671 16.24 13.60 3.56
CA GLU A 671 17.43 13.47 2.72
C GLU A 671 17.09 13.50 1.23
N LYS A 672 16.07 12.71 0.84
CA LYS A 672 15.63 12.61 -0.55
C LYS A 672 15.09 13.92 -1.12
N ASN A 673 14.39 14.70 -0.29
CA ASN A 673 13.70 15.92 -0.70
C ASN A 673 14.47 17.21 -0.37
N ALA A 674 15.64 17.13 0.27
CA ALA A 674 16.41 18.28 0.76
C ALA A 674 16.63 19.36 -0.31
N LYS A 675 16.93 18.98 -1.56
CA LYS A 675 17.13 19.88 -2.69
C LYS A 675 15.94 20.82 -2.98
N TYR A 676 14.73 20.42 -2.60
CA TYR A 676 13.50 21.19 -2.87
C TYR A 676 13.18 22.21 -1.78
N PHE A 677 13.64 21.98 -0.55
CA PHE A 677 13.29 22.83 0.59
C PHE A 677 14.49 23.52 1.28
N ASN A 678 15.74 23.17 0.97
CA ASN A 678 16.92 23.76 1.61
C ASN A 678 16.96 25.29 1.50
N HIS A 679 16.44 25.87 0.43
CA HIS A 679 16.41 27.32 0.21
C HIS A 679 15.41 28.05 1.11
N ILE A 680 14.41 27.37 1.67
CA ILE A 680 13.37 27.95 2.54
C ILE A 680 13.51 27.55 4.00
N VAL A 681 14.53 26.76 4.33
CA VAL A 681 14.75 26.26 5.70
C VAL A 681 15.90 27.00 6.36
N HIS A 682 15.80 27.22 7.66
CA HIS A 682 16.85 27.74 8.50
C HIS A 682 17.35 26.64 9.45
N LEU A 683 18.65 26.66 9.74
CA LEU A 683 19.26 25.72 10.69
C LEU A 683 18.57 25.80 12.06
N PRO A 684 18.60 24.72 12.84
CA PRO A 684 18.12 24.77 14.22
C PRO A 684 18.88 25.83 15.03
N ASP A 685 18.22 26.45 15.98
CA ASP A 685 18.81 27.41 16.93
C ASP A 685 18.27 27.12 18.33
N VAL A 686 19.15 26.99 19.30
CA VAL A 686 18.80 26.65 20.70
C VAL A 686 17.87 27.64 21.37
N ASN A 687 17.80 28.89 20.90
CA ASN A 687 16.96 29.94 21.42
C ASN A 687 15.61 30.07 20.72
N ILE A 688 15.48 29.54 19.50
CA ILE A 688 14.30 29.76 18.66
C ILE A 688 13.57 28.44 18.37
N SER A 689 14.31 27.36 18.13
CA SER A 689 13.76 26.08 17.75
C SER A 689 12.88 25.46 18.83
N GLN A 690 11.76 24.92 18.44
CA GLN A 690 10.92 24.08 19.30
C GLN A 690 11.53 22.68 19.47
N VAL A 691 10.93 21.87 20.34
CA VAL A 691 11.38 20.51 20.61
C VAL A 691 11.16 19.63 19.39
N ASP A 692 9.91 19.43 18.99
CA ASP A 692 9.49 18.42 18.00
C ASP A 692 8.81 19.01 16.77
N PHE A 693 8.50 20.31 16.70
CA PHE A 693 7.80 20.86 15.56
C PHE A 693 8.52 22.04 14.94
N TYR A 694 8.32 22.15 13.62
CA TYR A 694 8.82 23.22 12.79
C TYR A 694 8.05 24.51 13.10
N ILE A 695 8.73 25.64 13.05
CA ILE A 695 8.12 26.97 13.14
C ILE A 695 8.47 27.77 11.90
N ILE A 696 7.65 28.76 11.59
CA ILE A 696 7.90 29.68 10.49
C ILE A 696 8.35 31.02 11.07
N ASP A 697 9.55 31.44 10.67
CA ASP A 697 10.07 32.79 10.97
C ASP A 697 9.47 33.77 9.95
N GLU A 698 8.55 34.60 10.42
CA GLU A 698 7.83 35.60 9.61
C GLU A 698 8.77 36.65 9.03
N ILE A 699 9.82 37.05 9.78
CA ILE A 699 10.73 38.10 9.38
C ILE A 699 11.65 37.63 8.26
N LYS A 700 12.20 36.43 8.42
CA LYS A 700 13.12 35.82 7.43
C LYS A 700 12.42 35.07 6.32
N ASN A 701 11.10 34.86 6.43
CA ASN A 701 10.30 34.03 5.53
C ASN A 701 10.91 32.62 5.36
N LYS A 702 11.24 31.98 6.48
CA LYS A 702 11.94 30.69 6.53
C LYS A 702 11.29 29.75 7.53
N ILE A 703 11.48 28.44 7.29
CA ILE A 703 11.07 27.37 8.22
C ILE A 703 12.26 27.03 9.12
N ILE A 704 12.08 27.06 10.43
CA ILE A 704 13.11 26.70 11.41
C ILE A 704 12.96 25.25 11.84
N PHE A 705 14.06 24.51 11.79
CA PHE A 705 14.08 23.11 12.22
C PHE A 705 13.92 22.96 13.74
N PRO A 706 13.20 21.91 14.20
CA PRO A 706 13.15 21.56 15.62
C PRO A 706 14.47 20.95 16.10
N LEU A 707 14.69 21.01 17.43
CA LEU A 707 15.91 20.48 18.06
C LEU A 707 16.06 18.96 17.90
N THR A 708 14.94 18.22 17.86
CA THR A 708 14.93 16.76 17.66
C THR A 708 15.44 16.31 16.30
N MET A 709 15.50 17.20 15.32
CA MET A 709 16.10 16.94 14.01
C MET A 709 17.61 16.80 14.05
N ILE A 710 18.25 17.27 15.12
CA ILE A 710 19.70 17.10 15.31
C ILE A 710 19.96 15.69 15.83
N LYS A 711 20.70 14.91 15.08
CA LYS A 711 21.02 13.50 15.39
C LYS A 711 21.68 13.36 16.76
N GLY A 712 21.03 12.62 17.64
CA GLY A 712 21.53 12.38 19.01
C GLY A 712 21.14 13.44 20.05
N VAL A 713 20.35 14.45 19.68
CA VAL A 713 19.88 15.52 20.59
C VAL A 713 18.48 15.25 21.16
N ARG A 714 17.72 14.31 20.59
CA ARG A 714 16.31 14.07 20.93
C ARG A 714 16.03 14.03 22.44
N ASN A 715 16.82 13.30 23.23
CA ASN A 715 16.64 13.18 24.68
C ASN A 715 17.04 14.44 25.45
N ALA A 716 17.73 15.37 24.83
CA ALA A 716 18.21 16.61 25.44
C ALA A 716 17.41 17.84 24.97
N SER A 717 16.58 17.71 23.96
CA SER A 717 15.84 18.82 23.35
C SER A 717 14.90 19.52 24.30
N GLU A 718 14.20 18.77 25.17
CA GLU A 718 13.33 19.34 26.20
C GLU A 718 14.11 20.16 27.25
N GLU A 719 15.26 19.64 27.72
CA GLU A 719 16.14 20.29 28.67
C GLU A 719 16.69 21.61 28.09
N ILE A 720 17.08 21.56 26.79
CA ILE A 720 17.61 22.74 26.11
C ILE A 720 16.52 23.80 25.95
N HIS A 721 15.36 23.39 25.43
CA HIS A 721 14.24 24.29 25.16
C HIS A 721 13.68 24.93 26.46
N LYS A 722 13.54 24.15 27.53
CA LYS A 722 13.01 24.63 28.83
C LYS A 722 13.85 25.72 29.44
N LYS A 723 15.17 25.73 29.18
CA LYS A 723 16.13 26.66 29.76
C LYS A 723 16.48 27.83 28.83
N ALA A 724 15.97 27.84 27.63
CA ALA A 724 16.12 28.99 26.73
C ALA A 724 15.32 30.22 27.25
N PRO A 725 15.68 31.46 26.89
CA PRO A 725 16.81 31.80 26.01
C PRO A 725 18.17 31.81 26.74
N TYR A 726 19.22 31.58 25.96
CA TYR A 726 20.61 31.66 26.41
C TYR A 726 21.28 32.91 25.83
N LEU A 727 22.13 33.59 26.63
CA LEU A 727 22.78 34.84 26.23
C LEU A 727 24.08 34.58 25.44
N SER A 728 24.81 33.51 25.81
CA SER A 728 26.08 33.14 25.18
C SER A 728 26.30 31.63 25.25
N PHE A 729 27.32 31.10 24.58
CA PHE A 729 27.68 29.70 24.67
C PHE A 729 28.15 29.32 26.10
N GLU A 730 28.82 30.22 26.81
CA GLU A 730 29.19 30.00 28.20
C GLU A 730 27.96 29.95 29.12
N ASP A 731 26.96 30.83 28.93
CA ASP A 731 25.67 30.79 29.63
C ASP A 731 24.94 29.48 29.37
N PHE A 732 24.85 29.05 28.10
CA PHE A 732 24.30 27.76 27.72
C PHE A 732 25.00 26.62 28.46
N TYR A 733 26.34 26.53 28.39
CA TYR A 733 27.12 25.49 29.02
C TYR A 733 26.94 25.41 30.55
N ASN A 734 26.80 26.57 31.23
CA ASN A 734 26.66 26.63 32.67
C ASN A 734 25.26 26.29 33.16
N ARG A 735 24.23 26.51 32.35
CA ARG A 735 22.82 26.32 32.73
C ARG A 735 22.28 24.94 32.38
N ILE A 736 22.84 24.25 31.40
CA ILE A 736 22.41 22.91 30.99
C ILE A 736 22.80 21.83 32.00
N ASP A 737 22.01 20.74 32.07
CA ASP A 737 22.44 19.52 32.77
C ASP A 737 23.46 18.75 31.94
N LYS A 738 24.70 18.68 32.39
CA LYS A 738 25.83 18.05 31.70
C LYS A 738 25.72 16.53 31.57
N LYS A 739 24.79 15.89 32.33
CA LYS A 739 24.49 14.47 32.20
C LYS A 739 23.59 14.24 31.01
N ILE A 740 22.65 15.13 30.73
CA ILE A 740 21.71 15.09 29.63
C ILE A 740 22.38 15.62 28.35
N VAL A 741 22.93 16.83 28.41
CA VAL A 741 23.68 17.46 27.33
C VAL A 741 25.18 17.12 27.46
N ASN A 742 25.49 15.87 27.22
CA ASN A 742 26.86 15.33 27.28
C ASN A 742 27.73 15.79 26.09
N LYS A 743 29.00 15.36 26.04
CA LYS A 743 29.93 15.72 24.94
C LYS A 743 29.37 15.47 23.56
N ARG A 744 28.72 14.30 23.35
CA ARG A 744 28.14 13.92 22.05
C ARG A 744 27.02 14.89 21.64
N VAL A 745 26.12 15.24 22.55
CA VAL A 745 25.01 16.17 22.31
C VAL A 745 25.53 17.58 22.02
N ALA A 746 26.42 18.11 22.87
CA ALA A 746 26.99 19.44 22.69
C ALA A 746 27.77 19.57 21.35
N THR A 747 28.54 18.55 21.00
CA THR A 747 29.25 18.50 19.73
C THR A 747 28.29 18.45 18.54
N ALA A 748 27.19 17.69 18.64
CA ALA A 748 26.17 17.65 17.61
C ALA A 748 25.48 19.02 17.42
N LEU A 749 25.17 19.75 18.51
CA LEU A 749 24.62 21.10 18.44
C LEU A 749 25.57 22.11 17.76
N ILE A 750 26.87 22.03 18.08
CA ILE A 750 27.91 22.90 17.47
C ILE A 750 27.94 22.63 15.96
N TRP A 751 28.08 21.37 15.55
CA TRP A 751 28.22 21.04 14.11
C TRP A 751 26.92 21.20 13.31
N ALA A 752 25.75 21.07 13.96
CA ALA A 752 24.47 21.40 13.34
C ALA A 752 24.26 22.91 13.14
N GLY A 753 25.09 23.75 13.77
CA GLY A 753 24.96 25.20 13.71
C GLY A 753 23.89 25.77 14.64
N ALA A 754 23.39 24.96 15.60
CA ALA A 754 22.36 25.39 16.53
C ALA A 754 22.79 26.45 17.55
N LEU A 755 24.06 26.77 17.55
CA LEU A 755 24.72 27.74 18.45
C LEU A 755 25.37 28.90 17.65
N ASP A 756 25.19 28.96 16.34
CA ASP A 756 25.83 29.94 15.45
C ASP A 756 25.34 31.37 15.68
N SER A 757 24.21 31.56 16.38
CA SER A 757 23.61 32.86 16.72
C SER A 757 24.24 33.53 17.92
N PHE A 758 25.10 32.84 18.68
CA PHE A 758 25.75 33.42 19.85
C PHE A 758 26.87 34.38 19.44
N GLU A 759 26.99 35.49 20.17
CA GLU A 759 28.09 36.45 19.97
C GLU A 759 29.47 35.81 20.14
N ASP A 760 29.59 34.85 21.03
CA ASP A 760 30.83 34.07 21.24
C ASP A 760 31.30 33.34 19.97
N ALA A 761 30.38 33.04 19.04
CA ALA A 761 30.73 32.46 17.75
C ALA A 761 31.53 33.43 16.86
N GLY A 762 31.30 34.76 16.99
CA GLY A 762 31.89 35.80 16.18
C GLY A 762 31.20 36.03 14.82
N ASP A 763 31.72 36.95 14.03
CA ASP A 763 31.12 37.38 12.77
C ASP A 763 31.68 36.64 11.53
N GLY A 764 32.51 35.61 11.73
CA GLY A 764 33.15 34.86 10.65
C GLY A 764 32.19 33.93 9.85
N GLU A 765 32.72 33.23 8.88
CA GLU A 765 31.99 32.21 8.15
C GLU A 765 31.59 31.02 9.06
N LYS A 766 30.59 30.25 8.64
CA LYS A 766 30.07 29.11 9.43
C LYS A 766 31.15 28.17 10.00
N HIS A 767 32.16 27.86 9.21
CA HIS A 767 33.23 26.97 9.63
C HIS A 767 34.13 27.60 10.73
N GLU A 768 34.36 28.90 10.68
CA GLU A 768 35.12 29.64 11.68
C GLU A 768 34.37 29.70 13.00
N LYS A 769 33.07 30.03 12.92
CA LYS A 769 32.16 30.07 14.10
C LYS A 769 32.16 28.75 14.85
N ARG A 770 31.96 27.64 14.13
CA ARG A 770 31.85 26.32 14.75
C ARG A 770 33.16 25.80 15.30
N ASN A 771 34.26 26.06 14.62
CA ASN A 771 35.59 25.74 15.15
C ASN A 771 35.88 26.56 16.44
N LYS A 772 35.51 27.83 16.47
CA LYS A 772 35.65 28.69 17.65
C LYS A 772 34.81 28.16 18.80
N LEU A 773 33.52 27.86 18.56
CA LEU A 773 32.63 27.29 19.60
C LEU A 773 33.16 25.95 20.10
N ASN A 774 33.69 25.10 19.24
CA ASN A 774 34.29 23.81 19.63
C ASN A 774 35.50 24.02 20.53
N LYS A 775 36.39 25.01 20.26
CA LYS A 775 37.52 25.38 21.13
C LYS A 775 37.05 25.90 22.46
N ILE A 776 36.05 26.80 22.51
CA ILE A 776 35.43 27.28 23.75
C ILE A 776 34.89 26.11 24.58
N TYR A 777 34.20 25.16 23.92
CA TYR A 777 33.65 23.97 24.59
C TYR A 777 34.72 23.11 25.26
N TYR A 778 35.85 22.84 24.59
CA TYR A 778 36.95 22.08 25.16
C TYR A 778 37.60 22.82 26.33
N LYS A 779 37.74 24.14 26.23
CA LYS A 779 38.25 25.00 27.34
C LYS A 779 37.33 24.97 28.58
N LEU A 780 36.02 25.07 28.38
CA LEU A 780 35.04 25.01 29.49
C LEU A 780 35.00 23.63 30.16
N ARG A 781 35.36 22.58 29.46
CA ARG A 781 35.53 21.23 30.00
C ARG A 781 36.88 20.96 30.64
N SER A 782 37.78 21.90 30.59
CA SER A 782 39.17 21.75 31.07
C SER A 782 39.88 20.52 30.44
N GLU A 783 39.58 20.25 29.18
CA GLU A 783 40.27 19.17 28.42
C GLU A 783 41.70 19.62 28.12
N LYS A 784 42.66 18.68 28.22
CA LYS A 784 44.12 18.98 28.07
C LYS A 784 44.53 19.19 26.62
N GLU A 785 43.79 18.57 25.67
CA GLU A 785 44.06 18.64 24.24
C GLU A 785 43.18 19.68 23.57
N GLU A 786 43.75 20.55 22.75
CA GLU A 786 42.95 21.42 21.90
C GLU A 786 42.28 20.62 20.79
N PRO A 787 41.02 20.89 20.46
CA PRO A 787 40.35 20.21 19.33
C PRO A 787 41.00 20.62 18.01
N GLU A 788 41.08 19.69 17.09
CA GLU A 788 41.48 19.94 15.72
C GLU A 788 40.59 21.00 15.06
N THR A 789 41.20 21.92 14.32
CA THR A 789 40.47 22.92 13.54
C THR A 789 40.04 22.30 12.20
N LEU A 790 38.75 22.15 12.03
CA LEU A 790 38.16 21.52 10.83
C LEU A 790 38.14 22.50 9.66
N THR A 791 38.41 21.99 8.47
CA THR A 791 38.29 22.74 7.20
C THR A 791 36.81 22.97 6.84
N ILE A 792 36.54 23.86 5.89
CA ILE A 792 35.19 24.13 5.37
C ILE A 792 34.48 22.83 4.98
N GLY A 793 35.13 21.94 4.21
CA GLY A 793 34.55 20.68 3.76
C GLY A 793 34.24 19.71 4.91
N GLN A 794 35.12 19.62 5.92
CA GLN A 794 34.89 18.80 7.10
C GLN A 794 33.72 19.33 7.94
N VAL A 795 33.59 20.65 8.10
CA VAL A 795 32.45 21.24 8.81
C VAL A 795 31.15 20.98 8.06
N GLN A 796 31.15 21.08 6.73
CA GLN A 796 29.95 20.74 5.92
C GLN A 796 29.55 19.27 6.08
N ILE A 797 30.50 18.35 6.12
CA ILE A 797 30.27 16.93 6.39
C ILE A 797 29.66 16.74 7.78
N MET A 798 30.18 17.41 8.78
CA MET A 798 29.69 17.32 10.15
C MET A 798 28.28 17.93 10.29
N GLU A 799 27.99 19.01 9.58
CA GLU A 799 26.65 19.61 9.49
C GLU A 799 25.66 18.62 8.90
N SER A 800 25.97 18.06 7.76
CA SER A 800 25.17 17.07 7.06
C SER A 800 24.90 15.82 7.92
N LYS A 801 25.94 15.29 8.59
CA LYS A 801 25.79 14.18 9.54
C LYS A 801 24.89 14.52 10.73
N SER A 802 24.98 15.75 11.23
CA SER A 802 24.22 16.17 12.43
C SER A 802 22.76 16.47 12.13
N LEU A 803 22.44 16.97 10.95
CA LEU A 803 21.08 17.40 10.58
C LEU A 803 20.32 16.38 9.74
N CYS A 804 20.94 15.30 9.27
CA CYS A 804 20.36 14.38 8.29
C CYS A 804 19.86 15.13 7.04
N MET A 805 20.53 16.21 6.65
CA MET A 805 20.13 17.10 5.56
C MET A 805 21.25 17.30 4.55
N GLY A 806 20.92 16.94 3.31
CA GLY A 806 21.78 17.20 2.16
C GLY A 806 23.13 16.48 2.20
N ASN A 807 23.80 16.50 1.07
CA ASN A 807 25.15 15.97 0.94
C ASN A 807 26.17 17.10 1.00
N PRO A 808 27.38 16.86 1.50
CA PRO A 808 28.43 17.89 1.53
C PRO A 808 28.84 18.28 0.11
N ASP A 809 29.39 19.50 -0.03
CA ASP A 809 30.00 19.96 -1.27
C ASP A 809 31.42 19.34 -1.43
N LEU A 810 31.41 18.10 -1.90
CA LEU A 810 32.65 17.34 -2.07
C LEU A 810 33.44 17.78 -3.30
N VAL A 811 32.77 18.31 -4.30
CA VAL A 811 33.48 18.84 -5.49
C VAL A 811 34.33 20.02 -5.09
N ASN A 812 33.78 20.97 -4.36
CA ASN A 812 34.55 22.12 -3.85
C ASN A 812 35.69 21.71 -2.90
N TYR A 813 35.43 20.67 -2.08
CA TYR A 813 36.47 20.06 -1.25
C TYR A 813 37.65 19.55 -2.09
N PHE A 814 37.39 18.76 -3.17
CA PHE A 814 38.45 18.20 -4.01
C PHE A 814 39.14 19.25 -4.88
N VAL A 815 38.42 20.27 -5.34
CA VAL A 815 39.02 21.43 -6.02
C VAL A 815 40.02 22.12 -5.11
N ASN A 816 39.69 22.36 -3.87
CA ASN A 816 40.58 22.96 -2.87
C ASN A 816 41.81 22.08 -2.50
N LYS A 817 41.70 20.78 -2.77
CA LYS A 817 42.80 19.81 -2.64
C LYS A 817 43.62 19.66 -3.92
N GLY A 818 43.47 20.54 -4.90
CA GLY A 818 44.28 20.57 -6.13
C GLY A 818 43.69 19.78 -7.31
N HIS A 819 42.45 19.30 -7.20
CA HIS A 819 41.72 18.62 -8.30
C HIS A 819 40.83 19.62 -9.04
N ASN A 820 41.46 20.64 -9.67
CA ASN A 820 40.77 21.77 -10.30
C ASN A 820 39.87 21.36 -11.49
N ASP A 821 40.02 20.15 -11.99
CA ASP A 821 39.22 19.55 -13.05
C ASP A 821 37.92 18.86 -12.54
N CYS A 822 37.73 18.81 -11.22
CA CYS A 822 36.52 18.24 -10.64
C CYS A 822 35.35 19.21 -10.78
N ILE A 823 34.27 18.77 -11.44
CA ILE A 823 33.06 19.55 -11.69
C ILE A 823 31.86 18.98 -10.95
N ASP A 824 30.91 19.82 -10.63
CA ASP A 824 29.68 19.43 -9.92
C ASP A 824 28.72 18.61 -10.79
N ILE A 825 27.82 17.89 -10.16
CA ILE A 825 26.88 17.03 -10.87
C ILE A 825 25.99 17.80 -11.85
N PRO A 826 25.48 19.01 -11.56
CA PRO A 826 24.78 19.84 -12.56
C PRO A 826 25.61 20.10 -13.82
N SER A 827 26.91 20.41 -13.68
CA SER A 827 27.82 20.61 -14.82
C SER A 827 28.03 19.32 -15.61
N VAL A 828 28.18 18.18 -14.93
CA VAL A 828 28.23 16.86 -15.60
C VAL A 828 26.94 16.59 -16.40
N LEU A 829 25.79 16.98 -15.88
CA LEU A 829 24.49 16.80 -16.55
C LEU A 829 24.31 17.70 -17.78
N LEU A 830 25.10 18.77 -17.92
CA LEU A 830 25.11 19.63 -19.12
C LEU A 830 26.02 19.08 -20.21
N GLU A 831 27.04 18.27 -19.88
CA GLU A 831 27.99 17.69 -20.81
C GLU A 831 27.35 16.77 -21.86
N HIS A 832 27.98 16.68 -23.04
CA HIS A 832 27.54 15.79 -24.12
C HIS A 832 27.93 14.33 -23.87
N GLU A 833 27.21 13.42 -24.53
CA GLU A 833 27.56 12.00 -24.49
C GLU A 833 29.01 11.77 -24.98
N GLY A 834 29.78 11.00 -24.25
CA GLY A 834 31.21 10.73 -24.51
C GLY A 834 32.17 11.74 -23.90
N SER A 835 31.73 12.90 -23.40
CA SER A 835 32.59 13.86 -22.69
C SER A 835 33.24 13.23 -21.48
N LYS A 836 34.54 13.43 -21.29
CA LYS A 836 35.24 12.98 -20.08
C LYS A 836 35.07 14.00 -18.97
N VAL A 837 34.60 13.52 -17.84
CA VAL A 837 34.27 14.33 -16.67
C VAL A 837 34.97 13.78 -15.42
N HIS A 838 35.27 14.67 -14.50
CA HIS A 838 35.78 14.35 -13.17
C HIS A 838 34.80 14.93 -12.14
N THR A 839 34.24 14.07 -11.28
CA THR A 839 33.26 14.49 -10.27
C THR A 839 33.44 13.71 -8.98
N ALA A 840 32.75 14.16 -7.92
CA ALA A 840 32.81 13.51 -6.63
C ALA A 840 31.46 13.56 -5.91
N GLY A 841 31.23 12.60 -5.03
CA GLY A 841 30.00 12.55 -4.24
C GLY A 841 30.04 11.50 -3.14
N VAL A 842 29.04 11.55 -2.26
CA VAL A 842 28.80 10.48 -1.28
C VAL A 842 28.05 9.35 -1.96
N ILE A 843 28.48 8.11 -1.73
CA ILE A 843 27.77 6.92 -2.22
C ILE A 843 26.46 6.77 -1.45
N THR A 844 25.33 6.90 -2.14
CA THR A 844 23.99 6.75 -1.56
C THR A 844 23.42 5.36 -1.76
N ALA A 845 23.76 4.71 -2.89
CA ALA A 845 23.35 3.36 -3.19
C ALA A 845 24.38 2.60 -4.02
N VAL A 846 24.45 1.29 -3.83
CA VAL A 846 25.28 0.37 -4.65
C VAL A 846 24.40 -0.79 -5.10
N LYS A 847 24.18 -0.92 -6.40
CA LYS A 847 23.39 -1.98 -7.01
C LYS A 847 24.30 -2.92 -7.79
N LYS A 848 24.56 -4.10 -7.24
CA LYS A 848 25.34 -5.16 -7.90
C LYS A 848 24.51 -5.89 -8.94
N ILE A 849 25.08 -6.17 -10.10
CA ILE A 849 24.48 -6.95 -11.19
C ILE A 849 25.52 -7.85 -11.83
N LYS A 850 25.07 -8.90 -12.53
CA LYS A 850 25.93 -9.75 -13.36
C LYS A 850 25.77 -9.39 -14.82
N THR A 851 26.87 -9.30 -15.55
CA THR A 851 26.87 -9.11 -17.00
C THR A 851 26.35 -10.35 -17.72
N LYS A 852 26.05 -10.25 -19.00
CA LYS A 852 25.66 -11.42 -19.84
C LYS A 852 26.75 -12.53 -19.87
N LYS A 853 27.98 -12.19 -19.55
CA LYS A 853 29.11 -13.13 -19.47
C LYS A 853 29.30 -13.75 -18.08
N GLY A 854 28.50 -13.33 -17.10
CA GLY A 854 28.58 -13.83 -15.71
C GLY A 854 29.47 -12.99 -14.80
N ASP A 855 30.21 -12.01 -15.29
CA ASP A 855 31.09 -11.16 -14.49
C ASP A 855 30.25 -10.21 -13.62
N GLU A 856 30.71 -9.90 -12.40
CA GLU A 856 30.04 -8.95 -11.52
C GLU A 856 30.42 -7.50 -11.87
N MET A 857 29.44 -6.62 -11.88
CA MET A 857 29.59 -5.17 -12.01
C MET A 857 28.59 -4.45 -11.11
N CYS A 858 28.71 -3.14 -10.94
CA CYS A 858 27.72 -2.39 -10.17
C CYS A 858 27.35 -1.06 -10.80
N PHE A 859 26.16 -0.57 -10.41
CA PHE A 859 25.77 0.83 -10.51
C PHE A 859 25.89 1.46 -9.13
N ILE A 860 26.48 2.64 -9.07
CA ILE A 860 26.68 3.40 -7.85
C ILE A 860 25.97 4.72 -8.02
N ASP A 861 25.04 5.05 -7.14
CA ASP A 861 24.45 6.37 -7.10
C ASP A 861 25.27 7.22 -6.14
N ILE A 862 25.79 8.35 -6.65
CA ILE A 862 26.53 9.31 -5.86
C ILE A 862 25.74 10.61 -5.75
N ALA A 863 25.88 11.28 -4.61
CA ALA A 863 25.26 12.55 -4.33
C ALA A 863 26.30 13.60 -3.94
N ASN A 864 26.15 14.81 -4.48
CA ASN A 864 26.93 16.00 -4.08
C ASN A 864 25.97 17.17 -3.96
N LYS A 865 25.93 17.81 -2.80
CA LYS A 865 24.90 18.77 -2.46
C LYS A 865 23.49 18.17 -2.69
N GLU A 866 22.72 18.80 -3.55
CA GLU A 866 21.32 18.50 -3.87
C GLU A 866 21.15 17.57 -5.08
N TYR A 867 22.25 17.19 -5.73
CA TYR A 867 22.22 16.49 -7.01
C TYR A 867 22.78 15.08 -6.89
N THR A 868 22.18 14.18 -7.64
CA THR A 868 22.59 12.79 -7.74
C THR A 868 22.87 12.39 -9.17
N ILE A 869 23.86 11.50 -9.36
CA ILE A 869 24.14 10.89 -10.66
C ILE A 869 24.53 9.43 -10.48
N SER A 870 24.14 8.60 -11.45
CA SER A 870 24.50 7.19 -11.43
C SER A 870 25.84 6.95 -12.13
N ILE A 871 26.69 6.17 -11.50
CA ILE A 871 28.02 5.80 -12.00
C ILE A 871 28.00 4.31 -12.38
N THR A 872 28.32 4.00 -13.62
CA THR A 872 28.47 2.61 -14.09
C THR A 872 29.89 2.12 -13.83
N CYS A 873 30.03 1.11 -13.03
CA CYS A 873 31.30 0.51 -12.69
C CYS A 873 31.41 -0.90 -13.29
N PHE A 874 32.16 -1.05 -14.37
CA PHE A 874 32.36 -2.30 -15.08
C PHE A 874 33.20 -3.31 -14.30
N PRO A 875 33.19 -4.63 -14.66
CA PRO A 875 33.76 -5.70 -13.85
C PRO A 875 35.19 -5.49 -13.40
N LYS A 876 36.07 -4.99 -14.28
CA LYS A 876 37.47 -4.76 -13.97
C LYS A 876 37.65 -3.75 -12.84
N LEU A 877 36.92 -2.65 -12.90
CA LEU A 877 36.99 -1.59 -11.88
C LEU A 877 36.25 -2.00 -10.61
N TYR A 878 35.12 -2.70 -10.76
CA TYR A 878 34.36 -3.24 -9.63
C TYR A 878 35.20 -4.19 -8.78
N ALA A 879 35.90 -5.14 -9.37
CA ALA A 879 36.75 -6.10 -8.66
C ALA A 879 37.87 -5.42 -7.85
N GLN A 880 38.35 -4.25 -8.27
CA GLN A 880 39.37 -3.48 -7.54
C GLN A 880 38.84 -2.83 -6.27
N HIS A 881 37.54 -2.49 -6.24
CA HIS A 881 36.94 -1.67 -5.20
C HIS A 881 35.79 -2.36 -4.45
N GLU A 882 35.50 -3.63 -4.74
CA GLU A 882 34.34 -4.35 -4.22
C GLU A 882 34.13 -4.22 -2.71
N LYS A 883 35.23 -4.32 -1.96
CA LYS A 883 35.22 -4.27 -0.48
C LYS A 883 34.94 -2.87 0.07
N ASP A 884 35.27 -1.85 -0.70
CA ASP A 884 35.18 -0.44 -0.28
C ASP A 884 33.89 0.24 -0.76
N LEU A 885 33.19 -0.36 -1.73
CA LEU A 885 31.93 0.17 -2.27
C LEU A 885 30.77 -0.07 -1.29
N LYS A 886 30.59 0.90 -0.40
CA LYS A 886 29.49 0.91 0.60
C LYS A 886 28.86 2.29 0.62
N ALA A 887 27.56 2.33 0.98
CA ALA A 887 26.89 3.60 1.25
C ALA A 887 27.62 4.39 2.34
N GLU A 888 27.46 5.69 2.32
CA GLU A 888 28.11 6.66 3.22
C GLU A 888 29.62 6.88 3.00
N LYS A 889 30.27 6.16 2.08
CA LYS A 889 31.64 6.48 1.66
C LYS A 889 31.66 7.57 0.60
N VAL A 890 32.74 8.31 0.52
CA VAL A 890 32.95 9.32 -0.52
C VAL A 890 33.73 8.72 -1.69
N VAL A 891 33.28 8.99 -2.89
CA VAL A 891 33.98 8.55 -4.10
C VAL A 891 34.27 9.74 -5.01
N ARG A 892 35.45 9.75 -5.57
CA ARG A 892 35.86 10.62 -6.67
C ARG A 892 35.97 9.78 -7.93
N VAL A 893 35.32 10.20 -8.99
CA VAL A 893 35.15 9.43 -10.23
C VAL A 893 35.63 10.25 -11.42
N PHE A 894 36.42 9.60 -12.28
CA PHE A 894 36.75 10.08 -13.61
C PHE A 894 36.18 9.11 -14.65
N GLY A 895 35.48 9.60 -15.66
CA GLY A 895 34.81 8.72 -16.64
C GLY A 895 34.11 9.48 -17.76
N ALA A 896 33.42 8.75 -18.63
CA ALA A 896 32.69 9.30 -19.76
C ALA A 896 31.21 9.46 -19.47
N VAL A 897 30.62 10.56 -19.86
CA VAL A 897 29.16 10.76 -19.83
C VAL A 897 28.50 9.81 -20.82
N ASN A 898 27.48 9.10 -20.36
CA ASN A 898 26.68 8.18 -21.14
C ASN A 898 25.20 8.54 -21.04
N VAL A 899 24.48 8.39 -22.14
CA VAL A 899 23.03 8.65 -22.21
C VAL A 899 22.30 7.35 -22.52
N TYR A 900 21.45 6.92 -21.64
CA TYR A 900 20.60 5.74 -21.83
C TYR A 900 19.14 6.04 -21.48
N ASN A 901 18.24 5.85 -22.42
CA ASN A 901 16.82 6.19 -22.29
C ASN A 901 16.59 7.62 -21.76
N GLY A 902 17.33 8.59 -22.30
CA GLY A 902 17.23 10.00 -21.91
C GLY A 902 17.84 10.36 -20.55
N ARG A 903 18.42 9.39 -19.83
CA ARG A 903 19.09 9.62 -18.55
C ARG A 903 20.58 9.66 -18.71
N LYS A 904 21.21 10.67 -18.12
CA LYS A 904 22.68 10.79 -18.09
C LYS A 904 23.26 10.03 -16.91
N SER A 905 24.37 9.36 -17.15
CA SER A 905 25.18 8.65 -16.15
C SER A 905 26.67 8.81 -16.52
N VAL A 906 27.57 8.41 -15.64
CA VAL A 906 29.00 8.39 -15.95
C VAL A 906 29.49 6.95 -15.95
N ILE A 907 30.13 6.52 -17.03
CA ILE A 907 30.87 5.27 -17.09
C ILE A 907 32.26 5.52 -16.50
N ALA A 908 32.54 4.94 -15.34
CA ALA A 908 33.77 5.17 -14.64
C ALA A 908 34.96 4.46 -15.33
N ASP A 909 35.99 5.23 -15.63
CA ASP A 909 37.30 4.72 -16.05
C ASP A 909 38.23 4.53 -14.84
N TYR A 910 38.12 5.43 -13.86
CA TYR A 910 38.85 5.44 -12.62
C TYR A 910 37.98 5.96 -11.48
N MET A 911 38.17 5.39 -10.30
CA MET A 911 37.60 5.91 -9.07
C MET A 911 38.50 5.73 -7.87
N LYS A 912 38.38 6.62 -6.89
CA LYS A 912 39.02 6.52 -5.61
C LYS A 912 38.00 6.71 -4.49
N ILE A 913 38.00 5.78 -3.56
CA ILE A 913 37.05 5.74 -2.46
C ILE A 913 37.73 6.18 -1.19
N TYR A 914 37.05 6.96 -0.40
CA TYR A 914 37.53 7.50 0.86
C TYR A 914 36.49 7.22 1.96
N ASP A 915 36.97 6.93 3.16
CA ASP A 915 36.14 7.00 4.34
C ASP A 915 35.81 8.47 4.62
N ILE A 916 34.55 8.76 4.88
CA ILE A 916 34.11 10.15 5.12
C ILE A 916 34.80 10.76 6.34
N GLU A 917 35.23 9.91 7.28
CA GLU A 917 35.99 10.30 8.47
C GLU A 917 37.47 10.65 8.15
N ASN A 918 38.00 10.12 7.07
CA ASN A 918 39.40 10.27 6.64
C ASN A 918 39.57 11.32 5.51
N ILE A 919 38.54 12.10 5.21
CA ILE A 919 38.61 13.23 4.28
C ILE A 919 39.27 14.40 5.05
N GLN A 920 40.56 14.41 4.99
CA GLN A 920 41.41 15.46 5.58
C GLN A 920 41.65 16.62 4.61
#